data_423d7f91e7cfdee4f528922a40ae6936
#
_entry.id   423d7f91e7cfdee4f528922a40ae6936
#
_cell.length_a   1.000
_cell.length_b   1.000
_cell.length_c   1.000
_cell.angle_alpha   90.00
_cell.angle_beta   90.00
_cell.angle_gamma   90.00
#
_symmetry.space_group_name_H-M   'P 1'
#
loop_
_entity.id
_entity.type
_entity.pdbx_description
1 polymer ?
#
loop_
_entity_poly.entity_id
_entity_poly.type
_entity_poly.pdbx_seq_one_letter_code
_entity_poly.pdbx_strand_id
1 'polypeptide(L)'
;MGMRGAAQCGICTPGMLMAATDVLRRHPQPTEQQVLDGLGGVLCRCTGYRKIVEAVLAVAQDAAPLPEPAAGHAVGSRLARLDGHAKLTGVEKFGADVAPSDCLWLRTVRSPFARAHFTVGDLEAFRHRYPAVVAIFTAADVPENSFSVFAHPKDQPVLAISEVRMRGEAVMLIVGPMEAVQAIPEADVPVSWQPLPALETPEQALTATGVLLHDFAPENVLCRGRVVKGEITAAMHEAAFIAEDEYRTSYVEHAYIEPEAGYAEVFNDQGRERLRVFACTQTPVMDKEEVARVLQLSADTVHIVPSAMGGGFGGKLDVSLQPLLALAAWKLKRAVRTVYSRSESMVSTTKRHPSRIRARYACDAQGTLLALDFHGDFNTGAYASWGSTVANRVPVHATGPYFVPHLRALTRAVYTNNAVSGAFRGFGVPQAHIVTEALLDELAAKTGIDALQFRLKNAIRAGQATATGQVLSASVGMAQCLEVLQPAWTSGKAACERFNQQALIAGSALRRGMGIASMWYGIGNTVIANPSTMTGALRSNGRLFLYNGAQEIGQGSATVMPQIFADAVGLPVALLDQVVGDTDLTEDAGKSSASRQTFVSGNAARFAGEDLRRQLLERLGLSEPVRLSLSGTVLTGVAEGAQASLDLQTMTAVACGDVATGRGYFNPPTVPLDADGQGVPYATYGFAAQAAEIEVDMALGTIKVLHIHAAHDVGRAVNPTQVEGQIHGGIAQGLGLALMEEYISGRTDNLHDYLIPTAGDMPPVTVHIIEDREPLGPYGAKGVGEPALVATAPAILNALHHATGIRVKTIPATPDRVRLAILQAAGSDTGVAS
;
A
#
# COMPACT_ATOMS: atom_id res chain seq x y z
N MET A 1 4.65 -23.90 -0.14
CA MET A 1 4.33 -22.47 0.03
C MET A 1 4.70 -21.62 -1.20
N GLY A 2 5.94 -21.66 -1.70
CA GLY A 2 6.36 -20.83 -2.83
C GLY A 2 5.49 -20.96 -4.08
N MET A 3 5.18 -22.18 -4.53
CA MET A 3 4.36 -22.46 -5.71
C MET A 3 2.88 -22.00 -5.58
N ARG A 4 2.38 -21.84 -4.37
CA ARG A 4 0.98 -21.46 -4.09
C ARG A 4 0.78 -19.99 -3.72
N GLY A 5 1.84 -19.16 -3.82
CA GLY A 5 1.77 -17.75 -3.45
C GLY A 5 1.62 -17.48 -1.95
N ALA A 6 1.97 -18.45 -1.10
CA ALA A 6 1.85 -18.37 0.35
C ALA A 6 2.94 -17.51 1.01
N ALA A 7 4.04 -17.22 0.32
CA ALA A 7 5.08 -16.28 0.75
C ALA A 7 5.01 -15.03 -0.14
N GLN A 8 4.79 -13.86 0.44
CA GLN A 8 4.83 -12.58 -0.27
C GLN A 8 6.12 -11.82 0.08
N CYS A 9 6.15 -10.99 1.13
CA CYS A 9 7.37 -10.30 1.52
C CYS A 9 8.44 -11.23 2.11
N GLY A 10 8.04 -12.34 2.74
CA GLY A 10 8.95 -13.37 3.25
C GLY A 10 9.30 -13.27 4.73
N ILE A 11 9.11 -12.12 5.37
CA ILE A 11 9.56 -11.89 6.76
C ILE A 11 8.89 -12.83 7.79
N CYS A 12 7.61 -13.17 7.64
CA CYS A 12 6.91 -14.11 8.50
C CYS A 12 7.14 -15.57 8.09
N THR A 13 7.71 -15.83 6.91
CA THR A 13 7.78 -17.16 6.29
C THR A 13 8.50 -18.20 7.13
N PRO A 14 9.65 -17.93 7.79
CA PRO A 14 10.27 -18.90 8.67
C PRO A 14 9.36 -19.36 9.80
N GLY A 15 8.70 -18.43 10.50
CA GLY A 15 7.75 -18.74 11.56
C GLY A 15 6.55 -19.55 11.05
N MET A 16 5.99 -19.17 9.89
CA MET A 16 4.89 -19.89 9.24
C MET A 16 5.28 -21.31 8.83
N LEU A 17 6.50 -21.53 8.32
CA LEU A 17 7.01 -22.84 7.97
C LEU A 17 7.16 -23.74 9.20
N MET A 18 7.70 -23.21 10.30
CA MET A 18 7.84 -23.95 11.55
C MET A 18 6.47 -24.34 12.13
N ALA A 19 5.53 -23.39 12.19
CA ALA A 19 4.18 -23.64 12.65
C ALA A 19 3.44 -24.66 11.76
N ALA A 20 3.51 -24.53 10.44
CA ALA A 20 2.92 -25.46 9.49
C ALA A 20 3.51 -26.88 9.61
N THR A 21 4.83 -26.97 9.81
CA THR A 21 5.51 -28.26 10.01
C THR A 21 5.02 -28.95 11.28
N ASP A 22 4.84 -28.19 12.36
CA ASP A 22 4.33 -28.73 13.63
C ASP A 22 2.86 -29.20 13.50
N VAL A 23 2.03 -28.44 12.78
CA VAL A 23 0.65 -28.84 12.46
C VAL A 23 0.62 -30.17 11.71
N LEU A 24 1.41 -30.30 10.64
CA LEU A 24 1.45 -31.54 9.83
C LEU A 24 2.03 -32.73 10.59
N ARG A 25 2.95 -32.50 11.53
CA ARG A 25 3.45 -33.58 12.43
C ARG A 25 2.38 -34.06 13.38
N ARG A 26 1.58 -33.18 13.95
CA ARG A 26 0.50 -33.53 14.89
C ARG A 26 -0.75 -34.05 14.17
N HIS A 27 -1.03 -33.50 13.00
CA HIS A 27 -2.19 -33.81 12.18
C HIS A 27 -1.75 -34.05 10.72
N PRO A 28 -1.39 -35.27 10.30
CA PRO A 28 -0.95 -35.56 8.93
C PRO A 28 -1.96 -35.19 7.85
N GLN A 29 -3.25 -35.16 8.18
CA GLN A 29 -4.35 -34.69 7.35
C GLN A 29 -5.18 -33.65 8.14
N PRO A 30 -4.69 -32.41 8.30
CA PRO A 30 -5.34 -31.45 9.16
C PRO A 30 -6.64 -30.93 8.52
N THR A 31 -7.62 -30.62 9.36
CA THR A 31 -8.75 -29.77 8.98
C THR A 31 -8.29 -28.32 8.82
N GLU A 32 -9.06 -27.51 8.11
CA GLU A 32 -8.77 -26.06 7.99
C GLU A 32 -8.67 -25.40 9.38
N GLN A 33 -9.57 -25.72 10.30
CA GLN A 33 -9.53 -25.17 11.65
C GLN A 33 -8.24 -25.52 12.40
N GLN A 34 -7.77 -26.77 12.29
CA GLN A 34 -6.49 -27.17 12.90
C GLN A 34 -5.30 -26.41 12.32
N VAL A 35 -5.35 -26.08 11.02
CA VAL A 35 -4.33 -25.24 10.40
C VAL A 35 -4.40 -23.82 10.93
N LEU A 36 -5.58 -23.20 10.99
CA LEU A 36 -5.79 -21.86 11.53
C LEU A 36 -5.32 -21.74 12.97
N ASP A 37 -5.70 -22.71 13.82
CA ASP A 37 -5.29 -22.75 15.24
C ASP A 37 -3.77 -22.86 15.39
N GLY A 38 -3.14 -23.70 14.56
CA GLY A 38 -1.70 -23.91 14.60
C GLY A 38 -0.88 -22.73 14.07
N LEU A 39 -1.45 -21.93 13.18
CA LEU A 39 -0.83 -20.71 12.63
C LEU A 39 -1.10 -19.46 13.48
N GLY A 40 -2.01 -19.51 14.44
CA GLY A 40 -2.50 -18.36 15.20
C GLY A 40 -1.43 -17.55 15.94
N GLY A 41 -0.30 -18.16 16.29
CA GLY A 41 0.82 -17.49 16.96
C GLY A 41 1.79 -16.75 16.04
N VAL A 42 1.58 -16.77 14.71
CA VAL A 42 2.48 -16.14 13.75
C VAL A 42 1.73 -15.03 12.97
N LEU A 43 2.13 -13.78 13.16
CA LEU A 43 1.52 -12.65 12.47
C LEU A 43 2.02 -12.53 11.02
N CYS A 44 1.10 -12.23 10.12
CA CYS A 44 1.36 -11.88 8.73
C CYS A 44 0.49 -10.71 8.30
N ARG A 45 1.09 -9.70 7.69
CA ARG A 45 0.37 -8.51 7.21
C ARG A 45 0.04 -8.56 5.72
N CYS A 46 0.71 -9.43 4.94
CA CYS A 46 0.70 -9.41 3.48
C CYS A 46 -0.34 -10.33 2.87
N THR A 47 -0.49 -11.57 3.41
CA THR A 47 -1.13 -12.69 2.68
C THR A 47 -2.61 -12.86 2.99
N GLY A 48 -3.12 -12.21 4.06
CA GLY A 48 -4.43 -12.55 4.62
C GLY A 48 -4.54 -14.04 4.99
N TYR A 49 -3.43 -14.71 5.21
CA TYR A 49 -3.28 -16.11 5.64
C TYR A 49 -3.85 -17.16 4.68
N ARG A 50 -4.84 -16.84 3.83
CA ARG A 50 -5.59 -17.83 3.02
C ARG A 50 -4.67 -18.69 2.15
N LYS A 51 -3.73 -18.08 1.42
CA LYS A 51 -2.76 -18.82 0.61
C LYS A 51 -1.82 -19.70 1.44
N ILE A 52 -1.55 -19.35 2.70
CA ILE A 52 -0.76 -20.16 3.63
C ILE A 52 -1.57 -21.40 4.04
N VAL A 53 -2.82 -21.21 4.43
CA VAL A 53 -3.74 -22.31 4.79
C VAL A 53 -3.91 -23.27 3.60
N GLU A 54 -4.22 -22.74 2.41
CA GLU A 54 -4.32 -23.53 1.16
C GLU A 54 -3.04 -24.32 0.86
N ALA A 55 -1.86 -23.73 1.10
CA ALA A 55 -0.60 -24.40 0.86
C ALA A 55 -0.33 -25.56 1.85
N VAL A 56 -0.71 -25.41 3.12
CA VAL A 56 -0.58 -26.46 4.13
C VAL A 56 -1.52 -27.64 3.80
N LEU A 57 -2.78 -27.34 3.48
CA LEU A 57 -3.77 -28.36 3.09
C LEU A 57 -3.36 -29.08 1.81
N ALA A 58 -2.82 -28.36 0.82
CA ALA A 58 -2.36 -28.95 -0.44
C ALA A 58 -1.17 -29.92 -0.27
N VAL A 59 -0.26 -29.64 0.67
CA VAL A 59 0.84 -30.58 1.01
C VAL A 59 0.29 -31.87 1.60
N ALA A 60 -0.68 -31.77 2.51
CA ALA A 60 -1.32 -32.93 3.12
C ALA A 60 -2.09 -33.79 2.10
N GLN A 61 -2.44 -33.25 0.94
CA GLN A 61 -3.15 -33.92 -0.14
C GLN A 61 -2.24 -34.35 -1.31
N ASP A 62 -0.93 -34.20 -1.15
CA ASP A 62 0.07 -34.55 -2.21
C ASP A 62 -0.19 -33.83 -3.56
N ALA A 63 -0.64 -32.59 -3.52
CA ALA A 63 -1.00 -31.85 -4.72
C ALA A 63 0.23 -31.53 -5.60
N ALA A 64 0.12 -31.80 -6.88
CA ALA A 64 1.19 -31.62 -7.86
C ALA A 64 1.71 -30.17 -7.95
N PRO A 65 3.00 -29.98 -8.28
CA PRO A 65 3.55 -28.67 -8.61
C PRO A 65 2.86 -28.04 -9.82
N LEU A 66 2.86 -26.70 -9.87
CA LEU A 66 2.39 -25.98 -11.06
C LEU A 66 3.42 -26.09 -12.20
N PRO A 67 2.98 -26.28 -13.46
CA PRO A 67 3.89 -26.39 -14.60
C PRO A 67 4.57 -25.04 -14.90
N GLU A 68 5.81 -25.11 -15.38
CA GLU A 68 6.50 -23.93 -15.92
C GLU A 68 5.88 -23.51 -17.26
N PRO A 69 5.72 -22.20 -17.52
CA PRO A 69 5.18 -21.72 -18.78
C PRO A 69 6.18 -21.86 -19.93
N ALA A 70 5.68 -22.18 -21.11
CA ALA A 70 6.48 -22.13 -22.32
C ALA A 70 6.88 -20.70 -22.69
N ALA A 71 7.87 -20.55 -23.56
CA ALA A 71 8.29 -19.25 -24.10
C ALA A 71 7.09 -18.50 -24.74
N GLY A 72 6.90 -17.23 -24.43
CA GLY A 72 5.80 -16.39 -24.89
C GLY A 72 4.45 -16.66 -24.20
N HIS A 73 4.42 -17.47 -23.14
CA HIS A 73 3.22 -17.82 -22.38
C HIS A 73 3.37 -17.63 -20.86
N ALA A 74 4.32 -16.82 -20.44
CA ALA A 74 4.53 -16.51 -19.04
C ALA A 74 3.42 -15.59 -18.49
N VAL A 75 2.96 -14.60 -19.27
CA VAL A 75 1.84 -13.73 -18.93
C VAL A 75 0.52 -14.50 -18.93
N GLY A 76 -0.17 -14.48 -17.78
CA GLY A 76 -1.39 -15.25 -17.51
C GLY A 76 -1.13 -16.61 -16.84
N SER A 77 0.12 -17.02 -16.72
CA SER A 77 0.47 -18.26 -16.01
C SER A 77 0.54 -18.06 -14.49
N ARG A 78 0.33 -19.17 -13.75
CA ARG A 78 0.47 -19.21 -12.29
C ARG A 78 1.93 -19.50 -11.89
N LEU A 79 2.87 -18.73 -12.45
CA LEU A 79 4.29 -18.89 -12.17
C LEU A 79 4.58 -18.70 -10.68
N ALA A 80 5.37 -19.60 -10.09
CA ALA A 80 5.91 -19.42 -8.76
C ALA A 80 6.78 -18.15 -8.69
N ARG A 81 6.85 -17.53 -7.51
CA ARG A 81 7.70 -16.34 -7.32
C ARG A 81 9.17 -16.67 -7.63
N LEU A 82 9.80 -15.86 -8.47
CA LEU A 82 11.22 -16.03 -8.82
C LEU A 82 12.15 -15.77 -7.62
N ASP A 83 11.77 -14.83 -6.74
CA ASP A 83 12.45 -14.55 -5.47
C ASP A 83 12.02 -15.46 -4.31
N GLY A 84 11.12 -16.42 -4.56
CA GLY A 84 10.49 -17.23 -3.51
C GLY A 84 11.44 -18.18 -2.80
N HIS A 85 12.46 -18.73 -3.50
CA HIS A 85 13.39 -19.69 -2.91
C HIS A 85 14.19 -19.07 -1.75
N ALA A 86 14.73 -17.86 -1.95
CA ALA A 86 15.50 -17.16 -0.92
C ALA A 86 14.67 -16.90 0.35
N LYS A 87 13.39 -16.53 0.19
CA LYS A 87 12.45 -16.29 1.28
C LYS A 87 12.09 -17.56 2.06
N LEU A 88 11.98 -18.69 1.37
CA LEU A 88 11.64 -19.98 1.98
C LEU A 88 12.82 -20.65 2.69
N THR A 89 14.04 -20.42 2.21
CA THR A 89 15.27 -21.02 2.78
C THR A 89 15.94 -20.14 3.84
N GLY A 90 15.46 -18.89 4.03
CA GLY A 90 16.01 -17.95 5.00
C GLY A 90 17.33 -17.30 4.55
N VAL A 91 17.72 -17.40 3.27
CA VAL A 91 18.89 -16.72 2.74
C VAL A 91 18.61 -15.29 2.27
N GLU A 92 17.34 -14.91 2.21
CA GLU A 92 16.92 -13.52 1.93
C GLU A 92 17.47 -12.58 3.01
N LYS A 93 17.97 -11.42 2.58
CA LYS A 93 18.58 -10.43 3.48
C LYS A 93 17.69 -9.20 3.62
N PHE A 94 17.08 -9.05 4.80
CA PHE A 94 16.31 -7.87 5.18
C PHE A 94 17.22 -6.75 5.72
N GLY A 95 16.68 -5.57 5.96
CA GLY A 95 17.45 -4.40 6.38
C GLY A 95 18.30 -4.60 7.64
N ALA A 96 17.84 -5.44 8.57
CA ALA A 96 18.60 -5.79 9.77
C ALA A 96 19.78 -6.75 9.52
N ASP A 97 19.79 -7.48 8.39
CA ASP A 97 20.73 -8.58 8.12
C ASP A 97 21.95 -8.16 7.27
N VAL A 98 21.90 -6.98 6.65
CA VAL A 98 22.87 -6.58 5.61
C VAL A 98 24.11 -5.86 6.14
N ALA A 99 24.08 -5.37 7.40
CA ALA A 99 25.15 -4.56 7.95
C ALA A 99 26.42 -5.36 8.26
N PRO A 100 27.63 -4.81 7.98
CA PRO A 100 28.90 -5.37 8.44
C PRO A 100 28.96 -5.54 9.97
N SER A 101 29.73 -6.53 10.45
CA SER A 101 29.82 -6.85 11.87
C SER A 101 30.48 -5.76 12.73
N ASP A 102 31.30 -4.90 12.12
CA ASP A 102 32.03 -3.81 12.76
C ASP A 102 31.33 -2.45 12.70
N CYS A 103 30.08 -2.43 12.29
CA CYS A 103 29.25 -1.23 12.24
C CYS A 103 29.07 -0.60 13.63
N LEU A 104 29.14 0.71 13.68
CA LEU A 104 28.62 1.46 14.82
C LEU A 104 27.09 1.41 14.83
N TRP A 105 26.52 1.49 16.02
CA TRP A 105 25.08 1.63 16.21
C TRP A 105 24.67 3.09 16.33
N LEU A 106 23.58 3.45 15.66
CA LEU A 106 22.94 4.75 15.79
C LEU A 106 21.66 4.60 16.61
N ARG A 107 21.58 5.32 17.73
CA ARG A 107 20.37 5.52 18.52
C ARG A 107 19.79 6.91 18.24
N THR A 108 18.54 6.97 17.88
CA THR A 108 17.82 8.24 17.72
C THR A 108 17.13 8.61 19.03
N VAL A 109 17.42 9.79 19.55
CA VAL A 109 16.71 10.39 20.69
C VAL A 109 15.44 11.05 20.16
N ARG A 110 14.28 10.68 20.73
CA ARG A 110 12.97 11.11 20.22
C ARG A 110 12.14 11.82 21.29
N SER A 111 11.28 12.71 20.84
CA SER A 111 10.34 13.41 21.71
C SER A 111 9.34 12.45 22.34
N PRO A 112 9.14 12.52 23.70
CA PRO A 112 8.02 11.85 24.37
C PRO A 112 6.72 12.65 24.33
N PHE A 113 6.75 13.91 23.81
CA PHE A 113 5.64 14.86 23.82
C PHE A 113 5.08 15.10 22.41
N ALA A 114 3.79 15.36 22.32
CA ALA A 114 3.12 15.77 21.08
C ALA A 114 3.57 17.18 20.64
N ARG A 115 3.85 18.07 21.61
CA ARG A 115 4.43 19.40 21.37
C ARG A 115 5.23 19.83 22.57
N ALA A 116 6.47 20.27 22.37
CA ALA A 116 7.31 20.78 23.45
C ALA A 116 8.44 21.66 22.91
N HIS A 117 8.86 22.65 23.65
CA HIS A 117 10.20 23.19 23.53
C HIS A 117 11.21 22.22 24.14
N PHE A 118 12.43 22.21 23.64
CA PHE A 118 13.52 21.47 24.26
C PHE A 118 14.85 22.22 24.18
N THR A 119 15.74 21.87 25.07
CA THR A 119 17.13 22.34 25.07
C THR A 119 18.07 21.15 25.20
N VAL A 120 19.15 21.19 24.44
CA VAL A 120 20.24 20.23 24.56
C VAL A 120 21.24 20.74 25.60
N GLY A 121 21.53 19.92 26.61
CA GLY A 121 22.46 20.23 27.70
C GLY A 121 23.93 20.04 27.30
N ASP A 122 24.79 19.89 28.31
CA ASP A 122 26.24 19.75 28.13
C ASP A 122 26.60 18.39 27.50
N LEU A 123 26.90 18.37 26.23
CA LEU A 123 27.30 17.19 25.46
C LEU A 123 28.72 16.71 25.80
N GLU A 124 29.61 17.60 26.26
CA GLU A 124 30.96 17.18 26.68
C GLU A 124 30.91 16.43 27.99
N ALA A 125 30.19 16.96 28.99
CA ALA A 125 29.94 16.27 30.26
C ALA A 125 29.27 14.90 30.03
N PHE A 126 28.31 14.83 29.10
CA PHE A 126 27.67 13.57 28.72
C PHE A 126 28.66 12.57 28.11
N ARG A 127 29.53 12.99 27.18
CA ARG A 127 30.58 12.13 26.60
C ARG A 127 31.61 11.66 27.64
N HIS A 128 31.96 12.51 28.61
CA HIS A 128 32.82 12.11 29.72
C HIS A 128 32.18 11.00 30.57
N ARG A 129 30.87 11.08 30.80
CA ARG A 129 30.12 10.06 31.52
C ARG A 129 29.98 8.76 30.72
N TYR A 130 29.88 8.85 29.39
CA TYR A 130 29.72 7.72 28.48
C TYR A 130 30.85 7.67 27.45
N PRO A 131 32.08 7.30 27.84
CA PRO A 131 33.25 7.41 26.98
C PRO A 131 33.24 6.47 25.76
N ALA A 132 32.37 5.49 25.72
CA ALA A 132 32.16 4.62 24.55
C ALA A 132 31.32 5.29 23.44
N VAL A 133 30.68 6.44 23.72
CA VAL A 133 29.98 7.22 22.69
C VAL A 133 31.02 7.85 21.75
N VAL A 134 30.95 7.45 20.49
CA VAL A 134 31.88 7.90 19.43
C VAL A 134 31.51 9.31 18.96
N ALA A 135 30.23 9.56 18.72
CA ALA A 135 29.72 10.84 18.26
C ALA A 135 28.29 11.10 18.73
N ILE A 136 27.94 12.38 18.77
CA ILE A 136 26.59 12.88 18.99
C ILE A 136 26.32 13.90 17.89
N PHE A 137 25.15 13.80 17.25
CA PHE A 137 24.74 14.76 16.23
C PHE A 137 23.41 15.41 16.63
N THR A 138 23.32 16.70 16.36
CA THR A 138 22.14 17.55 16.58
C THR A 138 21.71 18.24 15.27
N ALA A 139 20.68 19.02 15.28
CA ALA A 139 20.24 19.80 14.13
C ALA A 139 21.35 20.67 13.52
N ALA A 140 22.31 21.14 14.33
CA ALA A 140 23.44 21.95 13.88
C ALA A 140 24.43 21.19 12.99
N ASP A 141 24.43 19.86 13.03
CA ASP A 141 25.32 19.01 12.24
C ASP A 141 24.75 18.68 10.86
N VAL A 142 23.48 18.94 10.61
CA VAL A 142 22.76 18.62 9.38
C VAL A 142 22.89 19.77 8.39
N PRO A 143 23.56 19.61 7.25
CA PRO A 143 23.80 20.73 6.31
C PRO A 143 22.52 21.39 5.79
N GLU A 144 21.52 20.58 5.39
CA GLU A 144 20.19 21.02 4.98
C GLU A 144 19.15 20.29 5.81
N ASN A 145 18.75 20.90 6.93
CA ASN A 145 17.94 20.24 7.96
C ASN A 145 16.45 20.27 7.65
N SER A 146 16.07 19.80 6.48
CA SER A 146 14.67 19.65 6.10
C SER A 146 14.51 18.53 5.07
N PHE A 147 13.36 17.86 5.04
CA PHE A 147 13.01 16.93 3.98
C PHE A 147 11.48 16.89 3.75
N SER A 148 11.07 16.37 2.63
CA SER A 148 9.69 16.04 2.30
C SER A 148 9.65 15.25 1.00
N VAL A 149 8.53 14.57 0.75
CA VAL A 149 8.30 13.81 -0.50
C VAL A 149 8.11 14.70 -1.74
N PHE A 150 7.77 15.98 -1.54
CA PHE A 150 7.60 16.98 -2.60
C PHE A 150 8.65 18.08 -2.49
N ALA A 151 8.82 18.82 -3.60
CA ALA A 151 9.72 19.98 -3.61
C ALA A 151 9.28 21.04 -2.60
N HIS A 152 7.98 21.23 -2.41
CA HIS A 152 7.40 22.18 -1.46
C HIS A 152 6.08 21.63 -0.87
N PRO A 153 5.85 21.85 0.46
CA PRO A 153 6.83 22.36 1.40
C PRO A 153 7.88 21.30 1.79
N LYS A 154 9.09 21.76 2.13
CA LYS A 154 10.11 20.95 2.82
C LYS A 154 10.01 21.28 4.31
N ASP A 155 9.01 20.75 4.98
CA ASP A 155 8.58 21.20 6.30
C ASP A 155 9.07 20.33 7.46
N GLN A 156 9.48 19.08 7.19
CA GLN A 156 9.93 18.17 8.24
C GLN A 156 11.44 18.29 8.45
N PRO A 157 11.93 18.61 9.67
CA PRO A 157 13.36 18.60 9.96
C PRO A 157 13.89 17.16 10.06
N VAL A 158 15.16 16.97 9.67
CA VAL A 158 15.88 15.71 9.92
C VAL A 158 16.06 15.50 11.42
N LEU A 159 16.47 16.57 12.13
CA LEU A 159 16.51 16.66 13.59
C LEU A 159 15.86 17.99 14.02
N ALA A 160 14.92 17.94 14.94
CA ALA A 160 14.27 19.16 15.45
C ALA A 160 15.29 20.14 16.05
N ILE A 161 15.02 21.44 15.95
CA ILE A 161 15.96 22.50 16.36
C ILE A 161 15.74 22.93 17.82
N SER A 162 14.52 23.31 18.20
CA SER A 162 14.18 23.80 19.54
C SER A 162 12.74 23.50 19.96
N GLU A 163 11.89 23.15 19.01
CA GLU A 163 10.50 22.74 19.24
C GLU A 163 10.23 21.44 18.49
N VAL A 164 9.54 20.51 19.15
CA VAL A 164 8.98 19.32 18.52
C VAL A 164 7.49 19.49 18.33
N ARG A 165 6.97 18.96 17.20
CA ARG A 165 5.58 19.09 16.78
C ARG A 165 4.80 17.78 16.82
N MET A 166 5.49 16.67 17.11
CA MET A 166 4.85 15.36 17.29
C MET A 166 5.63 14.51 18.29
N ARG A 167 4.93 13.57 18.91
CA ARG A 167 5.59 12.48 19.63
C ARG A 167 6.38 11.60 18.68
N GLY A 168 7.58 11.20 19.05
CA GLY A 168 8.48 10.39 18.24
C GLY A 168 9.38 11.19 17.26
N GLU A 169 9.28 12.51 17.27
CA GLU A 169 10.15 13.37 16.45
C GLU A 169 11.63 13.28 16.91
N ALA A 170 12.55 13.16 15.97
CA ALA A 170 13.97 13.02 16.24
C ALA A 170 14.60 14.36 16.62
N VAL A 171 15.42 14.36 17.70
CA VAL A 171 16.08 15.58 18.20
C VAL A 171 17.61 15.46 18.25
N MET A 172 18.14 14.23 18.40
CA MET A 172 19.57 13.99 18.54
C MET A 172 19.92 12.56 18.14
N LEU A 173 21.12 12.34 17.64
CA LEU A 173 21.66 11.01 17.34
C LEU A 173 22.84 10.72 18.27
N ILE A 174 22.88 9.52 18.84
CA ILE A 174 23.99 9.02 19.65
C ILE A 174 24.58 7.82 18.89
N VAL A 175 25.89 7.86 18.60
CA VAL A 175 26.58 6.83 17.81
C VAL A 175 27.72 6.22 18.61
N GLY A 176 27.81 4.88 18.62
CA GLY A 176 28.85 4.13 19.31
C GLY A 176 28.66 2.63 19.18
N PRO A 177 29.39 1.78 19.92
CA PRO A 177 29.12 0.35 20.00
C PRO A 177 27.69 0.11 20.49
N MET A 178 26.99 -0.87 19.88
CA MET A 178 25.57 -1.11 20.12
C MET A 178 25.21 -1.25 21.60
N GLU A 179 25.91 -2.13 22.30
CA GLU A 179 25.66 -2.40 23.73
C GLU A 179 25.83 -1.16 24.60
N ALA A 180 26.86 -0.35 24.34
CA ALA A 180 27.14 0.86 25.08
C ALA A 180 26.06 1.94 24.86
N VAL A 181 25.63 2.14 23.60
CA VAL A 181 24.65 3.18 23.26
C VAL A 181 23.25 2.79 23.71
N GLN A 182 22.88 1.50 23.59
CA GLN A 182 21.58 1.01 24.07
C GLN A 182 21.46 0.97 25.59
N ALA A 183 22.55 0.80 26.32
CA ALA A 183 22.58 0.81 27.79
C ALA A 183 22.40 2.20 28.41
N ILE A 184 22.50 3.29 27.65
CA ILE A 184 22.33 4.65 28.18
C ILE A 184 20.84 4.86 28.58
N PRO A 185 20.55 5.14 29.84
CA PRO A 185 19.18 5.43 30.31
C PRO A 185 18.63 6.71 29.66
N GLU A 186 17.35 6.73 29.32
CA GLU A 186 16.69 7.95 28.80
C GLU A 186 16.85 9.17 29.72
N ALA A 187 16.78 8.96 31.04
CA ALA A 187 16.94 10.02 32.04
C ALA A 187 18.33 10.68 32.05
N ASP A 188 19.34 10.00 31.50
CA ASP A 188 20.71 10.52 31.41
C ASP A 188 20.98 11.27 30.11
N VAL A 189 20.11 11.15 29.12
CA VAL A 189 20.23 11.87 27.86
C VAL A 189 20.05 13.37 28.13
N PRO A 190 21.00 14.22 27.70
CA PRO A 190 21.01 15.62 28.10
C PRO A 190 20.02 16.46 27.27
N VAL A 191 18.75 16.16 27.38
CA VAL A 191 17.66 16.92 26.74
C VAL A 191 16.62 17.28 27.81
N SER A 192 16.38 18.57 27.94
CA SER A 192 15.34 19.09 28.87
C SER A 192 14.12 19.52 28.07
N TRP A 193 12.94 19.16 28.55
CA TRP A 193 11.67 19.35 27.85
C TRP A 193 10.77 20.35 28.58
N GLN A 194 10.10 21.21 27.82
CA GLN A 194 9.03 22.09 28.28
C GLN A 194 7.78 21.83 27.45
N PRO A 195 6.84 21.01 27.93
CA PRO A 195 5.60 20.71 27.22
C PRO A 195 4.78 21.96 26.89
N LEU A 196 4.16 21.96 25.72
CA LEU A 196 3.28 23.00 25.20
C LEU A 196 1.89 22.44 24.92
N PRO A 197 0.84 23.28 24.91
CA PRO A 197 -0.48 22.89 24.46
C PRO A 197 -0.42 22.37 23.00
N ALA A 198 -1.00 21.21 22.75
CA ALA A 198 -1.03 20.59 21.43
C ALA A 198 -2.41 20.75 20.78
N LEU A 199 -2.44 20.90 19.44
CA LEU A 199 -3.64 20.83 18.61
C LEU A 199 -3.75 19.41 18.06
N GLU A 200 -4.58 18.58 18.68
CA GLU A 200 -4.62 17.15 18.37
C GLU A 200 -5.70 16.77 17.35
N THR A 201 -6.69 17.61 17.13
CA THR A 201 -7.76 17.36 16.17
C THR A 201 -7.84 18.42 15.07
N PRO A 202 -8.31 18.07 13.87
CA PRO A 202 -8.55 19.07 12.81
C PRO A 202 -9.49 20.19 13.27
N GLU A 203 -10.51 19.89 14.07
CA GLU A 203 -11.43 20.88 14.59
C GLU A 203 -10.72 21.90 15.51
N GLN A 204 -9.83 21.43 16.39
CA GLN A 204 -9.02 22.33 17.22
C GLN A 204 -8.10 23.19 16.36
N ALA A 205 -7.40 22.58 15.39
CA ALA A 205 -6.46 23.26 14.52
C ALA A 205 -7.13 24.34 13.64
N LEU A 206 -8.31 24.03 13.09
CA LEU A 206 -9.08 24.96 12.25
C LEU A 206 -9.71 26.13 13.02
N THR A 207 -9.93 25.96 14.32
CA THR A 207 -10.53 27.01 15.18
C THR A 207 -9.52 27.75 16.05
N ALA A 208 -8.26 27.29 16.08
CA ALA A 208 -7.20 27.90 16.86
C ALA A 208 -6.84 29.29 16.33
N THR A 209 -7.18 30.33 17.09
CA THR A 209 -6.87 31.72 16.71
C THR A 209 -5.42 32.06 17.08
N GLY A 210 -4.61 32.37 16.06
CA GLY A 210 -3.23 32.85 16.25
C GLY A 210 -2.23 31.75 16.63
N VAL A 211 -2.62 30.47 16.54
CA VAL A 211 -1.72 29.33 16.76
C VAL A 211 -1.56 28.56 15.44
N LEU A 212 -0.40 28.69 14.82
CA LEU A 212 -0.05 27.96 13.59
C LEU A 212 1.04 26.93 13.91
N LEU A 213 0.91 25.72 13.35
CA LEU A 213 1.98 24.72 13.38
C LEU A 213 3.11 25.11 12.44
N HIS A 214 2.75 25.74 11.30
CA HIS A 214 3.67 26.21 10.28
C HIS A 214 3.22 27.59 9.81
N ASP A 215 4.11 28.57 9.82
CA ASP A 215 3.82 29.98 9.45
C ASP A 215 3.29 30.12 8.01
N PHE A 216 3.69 29.21 7.12
CA PHE A 216 3.25 29.19 5.73
C PHE A 216 1.87 28.57 5.52
N ALA A 217 1.26 27.95 6.54
CA ALA A 217 -0.02 27.24 6.44
C ALA A 217 -1.13 27.97 7.22
N PRO A 218 -1.77 29.00 6.65
CA PRO A 218 -2.86 29.71 7.30
C PRO A 218 -4.00 28.74 7.66
N GLU A 219 -4.63 28.97 8.81
CA GLU A 219 -5.70 28.11 9.35
C GLU A 219 -5.23 26.67 9.62
N ASN A 220 -3.92 26.42 9.69
CA ASN A 220 -3.32 25.09 9.76
C ASN A 220 -3.72 24.16 8.60
N VAL A 221 -4.04 24.70 7.42
CA VAL A 221 -4.44 23.96 6.24
C VAL A 221 -3.26 23.82 5.28
N LEU A 222 -2.82 22.56 5.05
CA LEU A 222 -1.78 22.25 4.07
C LEU A 222 -2.27 22.48 2.63
N CYS A 223 -3.46 21.97 2.32
CA CYS A 223 -4.05 22.11 0.98
C CYS A 223 -5.57 21.90 1.01
N ARG A 224 -6.21 22.27 -0.09
CA ARG A 224 -7.64 22.10 -0.35
C ARG A 224 -7.82 21.35 -1.67
N GLY A 225 -8.50 20.21 -1.63
CA GLY A 225 -8.92 19.47 -2.82
C GLY A 225 -10.32 19.91 -3.27
N ARG A 226 -10.53 19.90 -4.58
CA ARG A 226 -11.79 20.35 -5.18
C ARG A 226 -12.09 19.60 -6.48
N VAL A 227 -13.32 19.06 -6.58
CA VAL A 227 -13.93 18.62 -7.83
C VAL A 227 -15.37 19.10 -7.85
N VAL A 228 -15.74 19.90 -8.85
CA VAL A 228 -17.10 20.44 -9.02
C VAL A 228 -17.55 20.21 -10.45
N LYS A 229 -18.81 19.76 -10.60
CA LYS A 229 -19.42 19.47 -11.90
C LYS A 229 -20.93 19.68 -11.82
N GLY A 230 -21.47 20.38 -12.81
CA GLY A 230 -22.93 20.61 -12.93
C GLY A 230 -23.51 21.50 -11.84
N GLU A 231 -24.85 21.44 -11.67
CA GLU A 231 -25.64 22.33 -10.81
C GLU A 231 -26.15 21.60 -9.56
N ILE A 232 -25.31 21.49 -8.53
CA ILE A 232 -25.59 20.69 -7.32
C ILE A 232 -26.87 21.14 -6.60
N THR A 233 -27.11 22.45 -6.47
CA THR A 233 -28.23 22.99 -5.69
C THR A 233 -29.57 22.64 -6.33
N ALA A 234 -29.68 22.81 -7.65
CA ALA A 234 -30.87 22.44 -8.41
C ALA A 234 -31.14 20.93 -8.34
N ALA A 235 -30.09 20.13 -8.58
CA ALA A 235 -30.20 18.67 -8.56
C ALA A 235 -30.60 18.11 -7.18
N MET A 236 -30.09 18.70 -6.08
CA MET A 236 -30.53 18.34 -4.72
C MET A 236 -31.97 18.71 -4.43
N HIS A 237 -32.49 19.80 -5.03
CA HIS A 237 -33.87 20.24 -4.86
C HIS A 237 -34.83 19.37 -5.66
N GLU A 238 -34.45 18.88 -6.82
CA GLU A 238 -35.24 18.02 -7.70
C GLU A 238 -35.23 16.54 -7.26
N ALA A 239 -34.37 16.16 -6.33
CA ALA A 239 -34.21 14.79 -5.90
C ALA A 239 -35.47 14.29 -5.17
N ALA A 240 -35.89 13.05 -5.49
CA ALA A 240 -36.95 12.36 -4.77
C ALA A 240 -36.47 11.82 -3.42
N PHE A 241 -35.21 11.37 -3.35
CA PHE A 241 -34.63 10.85 -2.13
C PHE A 241 -33.21 11.42 -1.93
N ILE A 242 -32.91 11.76 -0.67
CA ILE A 242 -31.59 12.19 -0.22
C ILE A 242 -31.20 11.32 0.96
N ALA A 243 -29.97 10.82 0.95
CA ALA A 243 -29.27 10.25 2.10
C ALA A 243 -28.16 11.21 2.52
N GLU A 244 -28.04 11.47 3.82
CA GLU A 244 -27.02 12.35 4.39
C GLU A 244 -26.45 11.77 5.66
N ASP A 245 -25.12 11.78 5.80
CA ASP A 245 -24.49 11.32 7.02
C ASP A 245 -23.07 11.88 7.18
N GLU A 246 -22.50 11.72 8.39
CA GLU A 246 -21.12 12.03 8.73
C GLU A 246 -20.43 10.81 9.32
N TYR A 247 -19.23 10.48 8.81
CA TYR A 247 -18.40 9.39 9.30
C TYR A 247 -17.02 9.91 9.71
N ARG A 248 -16.44 9.25 10.70
CA ARG A 248 -15.09 9.49 11.19
C ARG A 248 -14.27 8.22 11.11
N THR A 249 -13.00 8.33 10.68
CA THR A 249 -12.04 7.23 10.72
C THR A 249 -10.86 7.61 11.59
N SER A 250 -10.28 6.64 12.29
CA SER A 250 -9.13 6.82 13.16
C SER A 250 -7.80 6.74 12.39
N TYR A 251 -6.67 7.04 13.07
CA TYR A 251 -5.34 6.68 12.60
C TYR A 251 -5.22 5.16 12.45
N VAL A 252 -4.59 4.70 11.36
CA VAL A 252 -4.28 3.28 11.13
C VAL A 252 -2.80 3.13 10.84
N GLU A 253 -2.14 2.21 11.56
CA GLU A 253 -0.74 1.86 11.38
C GLU A 253 -0.56 0.86 10.24
N HIS A 254 0.48 1.00 9.42
CA HIS A 254 0.82 0.04 8.37
C HIS A 254 1.06 -1.37 8.92
N ALA A 255 1.70 -1.43 10.08
CA ALA A 255 2.01 -2.66 10.80
C ALA A 255 2.75 -3.70 9.93
N TYR A 256 3.62 -3.24 9.02
CA TYR A 256 4.56 -4.17 8.37
C TYR A 256 5.40 -4.87 9.43
N ILE A 257 5.66 -6.17 9.22
CA ILE A 257 6.31 -6.98 10.26
C ILE A 257 7.80 -6.62 10.42
N GLU A 258 8.46 -6.16 9.37
CA GLU A 258 9.81 -5.60 9.44
C GLU A 258 9.78 -4.12 9.79
N PRO A 259 10.23 -3.66 10.99
CA PRO A 259 10.48 -2.24 11.27
C PRO A 259 11.56 -1.66 10.35
N GLU A 260 11.74 -0.35 10.40
CA GLU A 260 12.81 0.32 9.65
C GLU A 260 14.18 -0.22 10.08
N ALA A 261 14.98 -0.58 9.09
CA ALA A 261 16.31 -1.12 9.30
C ALA A 261 17.23 -0.80 8.12
N GLY A 262 18.51 -0.64 8.42
CA GLY A 262 19.52 -0.42 7.39
C GLY A 262 20.87 -0.02 7.96
N TYR A 263 21.81 0.25 7.07
CA TYR A 263 23.11 0.83 7.40
C TYR A 263 23.60 1.74 6.27
N ALA A 264 24.56 2.60 6.60
CA ALA A 264 25.26 3.40 5.62
C ALA A 264 26.76 3.30 5.83
N GLU A 265 27.53 3.42 4.74
CA GLU A 265 28.98 3.41 4.73
C GLU A 265 29.54 4.37 3.69
N VAL A 266 30.76 4.86 3.93
CA VAL A 266 31.54 5.56 2.92
C VAL A 266 32.52 4.59 2.30
N PHE A 267 32.57 4.54 0.98
CA PHE A 267 33.46 3.65 0.23
C PHE A 267 34.25 4.44 -0.84
N ASN A 268 35.34 3.89 -1.28
CA ASN A 268 36.13 4.48 -2.36
C ASN A 268 35.74 3.82 -3.69
N ASP A 269 35.30 4.64 -4.62
CA ASP A 269 34.97 4.24 -5.98
C ASP A 269 35.91 4.94 -6.95
N GLN A 270 36.92 4.21 -7.43
CA GLN A 270 37.96 4.68 -8.37
C GLN A 270 38.66 6.00 -7.93
N GLY A 271 38.93 6.12 -6.63
CA GLY A 271 39.60 7.30 -6.05
C GLY A 271 38.65 8.40 -5.57
N ARG A 272 37.35 8.20 -5.70
CA ARG A 272 36.31 9.12 -5.26
C ARG A 272 35.57 8.54 -4.06
N GLU A 273 35.39 9.32 -2.99
CA GLU A 273 34.54 8.92 -1.87
C GLU A 273 33.07 8.98 -2.27
N ARG A 274 32.35 7.88 -2.03
CA ARG A 274 30.91 7.77 -2.22
C ARG A 274 30.23 7.27 -0.96
N LEU A 275 28.99 7.61 -0.79
CA LEU A 275 28.13 7.19 0.30
C LEU A 275 27.18 6.10 -0.21
N ARG A 276 27.21 4.92 0.41
CA ARG A 276 26.27 3.85 0.14
C ARG A 276 25.31 3.69 1.31
N VAL A 277 24.01 3.61 1.03
CA VAL A 277 22.96 3.40 2.02
C VAL A 277 22.17 2.16 1.64
N PHE A 278 22.18 1.16 2.52
CA PHE A 278 21.30 0.00 2.43
C PHE A 278 20.10 0.23 3.34
N ALA A 279 18.90 0.20 2.78
CA ALA A 279 17.68 0.47 3.54
C ALA A 279 16.46 -0.25 2.95
N CYS A 280 15.50 -0.55 3.82
CA CYS A 280 14.18 -1.00 3.39
C CYS A 280 13.37 0.22 2.88
N THR A 281 13.28 0.39 1.57
CA THR A 281 12.63 1.54 0.93
C THR A 281 11.78 1.17 -0.28
N GLN A 282 10.65 1.88 -0.47
CA GLN A 282 9.80 1.80 -1.66
C GLN A 282 10.22 2.78 -2.77
N THR A 283 11.22 3.65 -2.50
CA THR A 283 11.52 4.81 -3.35
C THR A 283 13.03 5.09 -3.44
N PRO A 284 13.85 4.14 -3.89
CA PRO A 284 15.31 4.27 -3.81
C PRO A 284 15.85 5.53 -4.52
N VAL A 285 15.27 5.92 -5.66
CA VAL A 285 15.71 7.13 -6.37
C VAL A 285 15.37 8.41 -5.60
N MET A 286 14.17 8.51 -5.02
CA MET A 286 13.80 9.64 -4.18
C MET A 286 14.68 9.72 -2.91
N ASP A 287 14.99 8.59 -2.29
CA ASP A 287 15.91 8.53 -1.14
C ASP A 287 17.31 9.04 -1.53
N LYS A 288 17.80 8.64 -2.70
CA LYS A 288 19.08 9.13 -3.24
C LYS A 288 19.11 10.65 -3.36
N GLU A 289 18.04 11.21 -3.95
CA GLU A 289 17.91 12.66 -4.14
C GLU A 289 17.80 13.41 -2.80
N GLU A 290 16.96 12.93 -1.86
CA GLU A 290 16.79 13.57 -0.57
C GLU A 290 18.03 13.45 0.33
N VAL A 291 18.70 12.30 0.37
CA VAL A 291 19.97 12.13 1.11
C VAL A 291 21.04 13.05 0.55
N ALA A 292 21.18 13.12 -0.77
CA ALA A 292 22.13 14.00 -1.42
C ALA A 292 21.86 15.47 -1.06
N ARG A 293 20.60 15.90 -1.10
CA ARG A 293 20.20 17.26 -0.76
C ARG A 293 20.45 17.58 0.71
N VAL A 294 20.01 16.70 1.63
CA VAL A 294 20.22 16.89 3.10
C VAL A 294 21.70 17.04 3.45
N LEU A 295 22.58 16.28 2.81
CA LEU A 295 24.01 16.35 3.04
C LEU A 295 24.76 17.36 2.17
N GLN A 296 24.04 18.06 1.27
CA GLN A 296 24.61 18.97 0.27
C GLN A 296 25.67 18.29 -0.61
N LEU A 297 25.40 17.04 -1.01
CA LEU A 297 26.22 16.24 -1.92
C LEU A 297 25.60 16.20 -3.31
N SER A 298 26.41 15.90 -4.34
CA SER A 298 25.86 15.57 -5.65
C SER A 298 25.18 14.20 -5.63
N ALA A 299 24.10 14.04 -6.39
CA ALA A 299 23.32 12.79 -6.40
C ALA A 299 24.15 11.56 -6.80
N ASP A 300 25.17 11.72 -7.65
CA ASP A 300 26.08 10.65 -8.06
C ASP A 300 27.09 10.25 -6.96
N THR A 301 27.20 11.01 -5.88
CA THR A 301 27.93 10.63 -4.68
C THR A 301 27.16 9.62 -3.83
N VAL A 302 25.81 9.59 -3.95
CA VAL A 302 24.95 8.75 -3.15
C VAL A 302 24.50 7.52 -3.94
N HIS A 303 24.65 6.33 -3.35
CA HIS A 303 24.22 5.05 -3.88
C HIS A 303 23.24 4.42 -2.89
N ILE A 304 21.98 4.24 -3.29
CA ILE A 304 20.98 3.52 -2.49
C ILE A 304 20.86 2.08 -3.01
N VAL A 305 21.01 1.14 -2.10
CA VAL A 305 20.84 -0.29 -2.35
C VAL A 305 19.65 -0.78 -1.49
N PRO A 306 18.49 -1.01 -2.08
CA PRO A 306 17.36 -1.55 -1.31
C PRO A 306 17.67 -2.94 -0.78
N SER A 307 17.41 -3.17 0.51
CA SER A 307 17.33 -4.53 1.07
C SER A 307 16.04 -5.22 0.64
N ALA A 308 15.95 -6.53 0.84
CA ALA A 308 14.63 -7.17 0.86
C ALA A 308 13.73 -6.46 1.87
N MET A 309 12.42 -6.40 1.58
CA MET A 309 11.50 -5.61 2.38
C MET A 309 10.39 -6.48 2.97
N GLY A 310 10.31 -6.49 4.29
CA GLY A 310 9.32 -7.23 5.06
C GLY A 310 7.94 -6.55 5.14
N GLY A 311 7.46 -6.03 3.99
CA GLY A 311 6.24 -5.25 3.85
C GLY A 311 6.49 -3.74 3.86
N GLY A 312 5.57 -2.98 3.27
CA GLY A 312 5.68 -1.51 3.23
C GLY A 312 4.30 -0.83 3.26
N PHE A 313 3.39 -1.24 2.38
CA PHE A 313 1.99 -0.75 2.28
C PHE A 313 1.84 0.76 2.11
N GLY A 314 2.93 1.46 1.81
CA GLY A 314 3.02 2.91 1.73
C GLY A 314 3.86 3.55 2.84
N GLY A 315 4.07 2.89 3.98
CA GLY A 315 4.83 3.46 5.11
C GLY A 315 6.32 3.65 4.85
N LYS A 316 6.89 2.89 3.91
CA LYS A 316 8.29 3.01 3.49
C LYS A 316 8.44 3.84 2.20
N LEU A 317 7.45 4.69 1.89
CA LEU A 317 7.52 5.70 0.83
C LEU A 317 8.13 7.02 1.32
N ASP A 318 8.00 7.29 2.61
CA ASP A 318 8.62 8.46 3.23
C ASP A 318 10.06 8.14 3.64
N VAL A 319 10.90 9.15 3.54
CA VAL A 319 12.27 9.10 4.07
C VAL A 319 12.20 8.99 5.59
N SER A 320 12.94 8.07 6.18
CA SER A 320 12.92 7.83 7.63
C SER A 320 14.33 7.76 8.22
N LEU A 321 14.98 6.60 8.15
CA LEU A 321 16.32 6.37 8.70
C LEU A 321 17.45 6.77 7.74
N GLN A 322 17.16 6.94 6.45
CA GLN A 322 18.18 7.14 5.41
C GLN A 322 19.05 8.38 5.68
N PRO A 323 18.50 9.60 5.94
CA PRO A 323 19.32 10.78 6.22
C PRO A 323 20.07 10.68 7.56
N LEU A 324 19.54 9.98 8.55
CA LEU A 324 20.15 9.79 9.86
C LEU A 324 21.41 8.93 9.75
N LEU A 325 21.31 7.79 9.07
CA LEU A 325 22.43 6.89 8.79
C LEU A 325 23.47 7.56 7.90
N ALA A 326 23.01 8.22 6.85
CA ALA A 326 23.84 8.92 5.88
C ALA A 326 24.68 10.03 6.53
N LEU A 327 24.05 10.86 7.38
CA LEU A 327 24.74 11.91 8.15
C LEU A 327 25.86 11.31 9.02
N ALA A 328 25.54 10.30 9.83
CA ALA A 328 26.50 9.70 10.75
C ALA A 328 27.66 9.02 9.99
N ALA A 329 27.35 8.21 8.98
CA ALA A 329 28.38 7.52 8.19
C ALA A 329 29.29 8.50 7.43
N TRP A 330 28.71 9.55 6.83
CA TRP A 330 29.46 10.55 6.07
C TRP A 330 30.40 11.37 6.95
N LYS A 331 29.94 11.78 8.14
CA LYS A 331 30.76 12.55 9.10
C LYS A 331 31.86 11.70 9.74
N LEU A 332 31.56 10.44 10.07
CA LEU A 332 32.49 9.55 10.78
C LEU A 332 33.41 8.76 9.84
N LYS A 333 33.10 8.67 8.56
CA LYS A 333 33.81 7.80 7.58
C LYS A 333 33.87 6.34 8.04
N ARG A 334 32.81 5.89 8.70
CA ARG A 334 32.65 4.54 9.24
C ARG A 334 31.25 4.03 8.94
N ALA A 335 31.12 2.70 8.84
CA ALA A 335 29.81 2.07 8.71
C ALA A 335 28.97 2.29 9.98
N VAL A 336 27.71 2.73 9.79
CA VAL A 336 26.76 3.00 10.86
C VAL A 336 25.43 2.32 10.54
N ARG A 337 24.83 1.60 11.49
CA ARG A 337 23.56 0.89 11.34
C ARG A 337 22.55 1.34 12.37
N THR A 338 21.26 1.12 12.07
CA THR A 338 20.17 1.16 13.03
C THR A 338 19.10 0.14 12.66
N VAL A 339 18.38 -0.34 13.67
CA VAL A 339 17.17 -1.16 13.53
C VAL A 339 16.18 -0.63 14.53
N TYR A 340 15.05 -0.11 14.07
CA TYR A 340 14.03 0.40 14.97
C TYR A 340 13.37 -0.74 15.74
N SER A 341 13.05 -0.50 17.00
CA SER A 341 12.12 -1.35 17.72
C SER A 341 10.70 -1.20 17.13
N ARG A 342 9.80 -2.11 17.44
CA ARG A 342 8.39 -1.97 17.02
C ARG A 342 7.80 -0.63 17.51
N SER A 343 8.04 -0.30 18.78
CA SER A 343 7.53 0.95 19.34
C SER A 343 8.15 2.18 18.68
N GLU A 344 9.46 2.17 18.40
CA GLU A 344 10.10 3.26 17.68
C GLU A 344 9.53 3.44 16.28
N SER A 345 9.34 2.34 15.53
CA SER A 345 8.69 2.35 14.22
C SER A 345 7.29 2.97 14.29
N MET A 346 6.46 2.52 15.24
CA MET A 346 5.08 2.97 15.37
C MET A 346 4.94 4.43 15.79
N VAL A 347 5.85 4.98 16.60
CA VAL A 347 5.75 6.39 17.03
C VAL A 347 6.37 7.37 16.05
N SER A 348 7.31 6.93 15.19
CA SER A 348 8.10 7.82 14.35
C SER A 348 7.77 7.79 12.86
N THR A 349 7.01 6.80 12.41
CA THR A 349 6.67 6.63 10.99
C THR A 349 5.28 7.15 10.66
N THR A 350 4.98 7.24 9.36
CA THR A 350 3.70 7.76 8.88
C THR A 350 2.54 6.80 9.13
N LYS A 351 1.31 7.32 9.12
CA LYS A 351 0.05 6.60 9.35
C LYS A 351 -0.97 6.88 8.26
N ARG A 352 -2.08 6.13 8.22
CA ARG A 352 -3.26 6.50 7.42
C ARG A 352 -3.89 7.76 8.01
N HIS A 353 -4.26 8.70 7.17
CA HIS A 353 -4.98 9.91 7.56
C HIS A 353 -6.30 9.57 8.26
N PRO A 354 -6.53 10.00 9.50
CA PRO A 354 -7.87 10.09 10.04
C PRO A 354 -8.70 11.05 9.21
N SER A 355 -9.99 10.79 9.10
CA SER A 355 -10.88 11.65 8.34
C SER A 355 -12.19 11.92 9.08
N ARG A 356 -12.75 13.09 8.81
CA ARG A 356 -14.14 13.44 9.09
C ARG A 356 -14.78 13.81 7.78
N ILE A 357 -15.75 13.02 7.36
CA ILE A 357 -16.40 13.16 6.07
C ILE A 357 -17.91 13.27 6.27
N ARG A 358 -18.48 14.37 5.77
CA ARG A 358 -19.92 14.58 5.65
C ARG A 358 -20.29 14.58 4.19
N ALA A 359 -21.32 13.82 3.83
CA ALA A 359 -21.81 13.78 2.45
C ALA A 359 -23.31 13.67 2.38
N ARG A 360 -23.86 14.17 1.26
CA ARG A 360 -25.28 14.09 0.87
C ARG A 360 -25.35 13.50 -0.52
N TYR A 361 -26.03 12.40 -0.67
CA TYR A 361 -26.23 11.75 -1.95
C TYR A 361 -27.70 11.76 -2.33
N ALA A 362 -28.03 12.06 -3.60
CA ALA A 362 -29.39 12.26 -4.08
C ALA A 362 -29.69 11.38 -5.29
N CYS A 363 -30.94 10.87 -5.37
CA CYS A 363 -31.43 10.15 -6.53
C CYS A 363 -32.88 10.55 -6.86
N ASP A 364 -33.30 10.21 -8.10
CA ASP A 364 -34.70 10.32 -8.51
C ASP A 364 -35.60 9.22 -7.90
N ALA A 365 -36.90 9.27 -8.19
CA ALA A 365 -37.85 8.27 -7.70
C ALA A 365 -37.64 6.86 -8.25
N GLN A 366 -36.93 6.72 -9.34
CA GLN A 366 -36.52 5.47 -9.96
C GLN A 366 -35.15 4.95 -9.46
N GLY A 367 -34.50 5.68 -8.53
CA GLY A 367 -33.19 5.33 -7.98
C GLY A 367 -32.02 5.63 -8.90
N THR A 368 -32.14 6.56 -9.87
CA THR A 368 -31.02 7.05 -10.66
C THR A 368 -30.30 8.15 -9.89
N LEU A 369 -29.01 8.03 -9.71
CA LEU A 369 -28.20 9.02 -8.99
C LEU A 369 -28.17 10.35 -9.74
N LEU A 370 -28.42 11.44 -9.02
CA LEU A 370 -28.47 12.79 -9.55
C LEU A 370 -27.31 13.65 -9.07
N ALA A 371 -27.01 13.62 -7.76
CA ALA A 371 -26.06 14.55 -7.17
C ALA A 371 -25.34 14.02 -5.95
N LEU A 372 -24.09 14.47 -5.74
CA LEU A 372 -23.30 14.26 -4.53
C LEU A 372 -22.71 15.58 -4.03
N ASP A 373 -22.98 15.93 -2.77
CA ASP A 373 -22.30 16.99 -2.03
C ASP A 373 -21.42 16.35 -0.94
N PHE A 374 -20.08 16.52 -1.04
CA PHE A 374 -19.11 15.80 -0.22
C PHE A 374 -18.11 16.78 0.41
N HIS A 375 -17.92 16.70 1.71
CA HIS A 375 -16.96 17.51 2.47
C HIS A 375 -16.11 16.61 3.36
N GLY A 376 -14.77 16.71 3.25
CA GLY A 376 -13.86 15.87 4.02
C GLY A 376 -12.69 16.65 4.61
N ASP A 377 -12.47 16.51 5.92
CA ASP A 377 -11.26 16.95 6.60
C ASP A 377 -10.36 15.75 6.90
N PHE A 378 -9.09 15.86 6.51
CA PHE A 378 -8.07 14.82 6.68
C PHE A 378 -6.97 15.34 7.59
N ASN A 379 -6.75 14.66 8.71
CA ASN A 379 -5.67 14.99 9.62
C ASN A 379 -4.33 14.56 9.00
N THR A 380 -3.47 15.52 8.63
CA THR A 380 -2.16 15.24 8.04
C THR A 380 -1.04 15.08 9.07
N GLY A 381 -1.33 15.35 10.36
CA GLY A 381 -0.35 15.31 11.42
C GLY A 381 0.60 16.51 11.39
N ALA A 382 1.80 16.35 11.93
CA ALA A 382 2.73 17.46 12.16
C ALA A 382 3.40 17.99 10.88
N TYR A 383 3.48 17.18 9.83
CA TYR A 383 4.21 17.49 8.60
C TYR A 383 3.45 17.05 7.34
N ALA A 384 3.79 17.64 6.19
CA ALA A 384 3.06 17.46 4.94
C ALA A 384 3.04 16.03 4.43
N SER A 385 4.19 15.34 4.38
CA SER A 385 4.30 14.02 3.76
C SER A 385 3.48 13.92 2.47
N TRP A 386 2.56 12.94 2.37
CA TRP A 386 1.64 12.75 1.25
C TRP A 386 0.26 13.41 1.44
N GLY A 387 0.08 14.25 2.47
CA GLY A 387 -1.20 14.83 2.83
C GLY A 387 -1.88 15.60 1.70
N SER A 388 -1.11 16.38 0.93
CA SER A 388 -1.65 17.12 -0.22
C SER A 388 -2.19 16.18 -1.30
N THR A 389 -1.50 15.07 -1.58
CA THR A 389 -1.93 14.12 -2.60
C THR A 389 -3.15 13.31 -2.15
N VAL A 390 -3.23 12.92 -0.87
CA VAL A 390 -4.39 12.22 -0.32
C VAL A 390 -5.64 13.09 -0.40
N ALA A 391 -5.55 14.34 0.07
CA ALA A 391 -6.69 15.25 0.04
C ALA A 391 -7.15 15.58 -1.40
N ASN A 392 -6.25 15.65 -2.37
CA ASN A 392 -6.59 15.88 -3.78
C ASN A 392 -7.10 14.62 -4.51
N ARG A 393 -6.72 13.42 -4.06
CA ARG A 393 -7.21 12.17 -4.64
C ARG A 393 -8.67 11.87 -4.27
N VAL A 394 -9.05 12.18 -3.04
CA VAL A 394 -10.37 11.88 -2.51
C VAL A 394 -11.51 12.50 -3.33
N PRO A 395 -11.50 13.81 -3.68
CA PRO A 395 -12.58 14.40 -4.46
C PRO A 395 -12.82 13.72 -5.82
N VAL A 396 -11.75 13.25 -6.47
CA VAL A 396 -11.81 12.52 -7.75
C VAL A 396 -12.59 11.20 -7.60
N HIS A 397 -12.49 10.55 -6.43
CA HIS A 397 -13.08 9.25 -6.16
C HIS A 397 -14.38 9.32 -5.35
N ALA A 398 -14.80 10.50 -4.92
CA ALA A 398 -15.90 10.69 -3.97
C ALA A 398 -17.23 10.10 -4.44
N THR A 399 -17.50 10.06 -5.75
CA THR A 399 -18.72 9.45 -6.31
C THR A 399 -18.81 7.94 -6.13
N GLY A 400 -17.70 7.27 -5.80
CA GLY A 400 -17.61 5.84 -6.06
C GLY A 400 -17.60 5.54 -7.58
N PRO A 401 -17.66 4.26 -7.99
CA PRO A 401 -17.64 3.85 -9.40
C PRO A 401 -19.01 4.03 -10.08
N TYR A 402 -19.66 5.18 -9.86
CA TYR A 402 -21.02 5.45 -10.32
C TYR A 402 -21.08 6.69 -11.20
N PHE A 403 -22.03 6.69 -12.13
CA PHE A 403 -22.29 7.86 -12.93
C PHE A 403 -23.12 8.87 -12.12
N VAL A 404 -22.54 10.03 -11.85
CA VAL A 404 -23.18 11.13 -11.10
C VAL A 404 -23.04 12.41 -11.92
N PRO A 405 -24.15 13.00 -12.40
CA PRO A 405 -24.09 14.17 -13.25
C PRO A 405 -23.70 15.46 -12.52
N HIS A 406 -24.07 15.61 -11.23
CA HIS A 406 -23.85 16.82 -10.45
C HIS A 406 -23.03 16.52 -9.19
N LEU A 407 -21.89 17.19 -9.02
CA LEU A 407 -20.94 16.93 -7.94
C LEU A 407 -20.37 18.21 -7.36
N ARG A 408 -20.28 18.28 -6.03
CA ARG A 408 -19.39 19.17 -5.30
C ARG A 408 -18.63 18.36 -4.25
N ALA A 409 -17.37 18.08 -4.50
CA ALA A 409 -16.50 17.39 -3.54
C ALA A 409 -15.36 18.32 -3.11
N LEU A 410 -15.31 18.65 -1.82
CA LEU A 410 -14.35 19.55 -1.22
C LEU A 410 -13.62 18.83 -0.08
N THR A 411 -12.30 18.93 -0.02
CA THR A 411 -11.48 18.34 1.03
C THR A 411 -10.44 19.32 1.55
N ARG A 412 -9.96 19.06 2.77
CA ARG A 412 -8.82 19.77 3.38
C ARG A 412 -7.87 18.78 4.01
N ALA A 413 -6.57 18.99 3.84
CA ALA A 413 -5.55 18.38 4.68
C ALA A 413 -5.18 19.37 5.78
N VAL A 414 -5.29 18.96 7.04
CA VAL A 414 -5.15 19.85 8.21
C VAL A 414 -3.98 19.38 9.06
N TYR A 415 -3.06 20.29 9.35
CA TYR A 415 -1.95 20.08 10.28
C TYR A 415 -2.41 19.97 11.74
N THR A 416 -1.83 19.03 12.48
CA THR A 416 -2.06 18.84 13.90
C THR A 416 -0.78 18.36 14.60
N ASN A 417 -0.72 18.42 15.94
CA ASN A 417 0.40 17.89 16.70
C ASN A 417 0.31 16.37 16.91
N ASN A 418 0.09 15.63 15.81
CA ASN A 418 0.02 14.18 15.82
C ASN A 418 1.10 13.56 14.94
N ALA A 419 1.18 12.23 14.96
CA ALA A 419 1.99 11.46 14.03
C ALA A 419 1.68 11.86 12.58
N VAL A 420 2.71 11.95 11.74
CA VAL A 420 2.57 12.33 10.33
C VAL A 420 1.66 11.34 9.62
N SER A 421 0.69 11.85 8.89
CA SER A 421 -0.11 11.04 8.00
C SER A 421 0.51 11.02 6.61
N GLY A 422 0.78 9.81 6.11
CA GLY A 422 1.44 9.60 4.82
C GLY A 422 0.65 8.71 3.88
N ALA A 423 1.37 8.09 2.98
CA ALA A 423 0.80 7.11 2.08
C ALA A 423 0.43 5.83 2.83
N PHE A 424 -0.78 5.36 2.64
CA PHE A 424 -1.22 4.04 3.07
C PHE A 424 -2.10 3.43 1.99
N ARG A 425 -1.93 2.14 1.67
CA ARG A 425 -2.67 1.34 0.68
C ARG A 425 -4.14 1.81 0.54
N GLY A 426 -4.53 2.26 -0.66
CA GLY A 426 -5.84 2.87 -0.93
C GLY A 426 -5.88 4.41 -0.87
N PHE A 427 -4.94 5.09 -0.20
CA PHE A 427 -4.59 6.51 -0.36
C PHE A 427 -5.78 7.48 -0.27
N GLY A 428 -6.57 7.39 0.82
CA GLY A 428 -7.77 8.22 1.08
C GLY A 428 -9.07 7.67 0.48
N VAL A 429 -8.99 6.84 -0.54
CA VAL A 429 -10.18 6.25 -1.19
C VAL A 429 -10.99 5.34 -0.25
N PRO A 430 -10.38 4.51 0.63
CA PRO A 430 -11.15 3.71 1.58
C PRO A 430 -12.03 4.55 2.51
N GLN A 431 -11.53 5.68 3.00
CA GLN A 431 -12.28 6.58 3.88
C GLN A 431 -13.50 7.18 3.14
N ALA A 432 -13.31 7.61 1.89
CA ALA A 432 -14.40 8.13 1.07
C ALA A 432 -15.48 7.07 0.80
N HIS A 433 -15.06 5.85 0.46
CA HIS A 433 -16.00 4.77 0.11
C HIS A 433 -16.80 4.26 1.32
N ILE A 434 -16.28 4.35 2.55
CA ILE A 434 -17.07 4.05 3.76
C ILE A 434 -18.33 4.91 3.79
N VAL A 435 -18.21 6.21 3.51
CA VAL A 435 -19.33 7.15 3.53
C VAL A 435 -20.22 6.95 2.30
N THR A 436 -19.64 6.95 1.12
CA THR A 436 -20.35 6.85 -0.15
C THR A 436 -21.19 5.57 -0.22
N GLU A 437 -20.62 4.43 0.12
CA GLU A 437 -21.28 3.12 0.07
C GLU A 437 -22.37 2.96 1.15
N ALA A 438 -22.23 3.63 2.30
CA ALA A 438 -23.27 3.68 3.32
C ALA A 438 -24.49 4.49 2.84
N LEU A 439 -24.26 5.63 2.20
CA LEU A 439 -25.33 6.47 1.66
C LEU A 439 -26.05 5.81 0.48
N LEU A 440 -25.33 5.06 -0.36
CA LEU A 440 -25.94 4.27 -1.45
C LEU A 440 -26.84 3.16 -0.92
N ASP A 441 -26.45 2.50 0.16
CA ASP A 441 -27.29 1.50 0.82
C ASP A 441 -28.57 2.12 1.37
N GLU A 442 -28.48 3.32 1.94
CA GLU A 442 -29.64 4.08 2.42
C GLU A 442 -30.56 4.51 1.27
N LEU A 443 -30.02 4.98 0.16
CA LEU A 443 -30.81 5.31 -1.03
C LEU A 443 -31.49 4.08 -1.63
N ALA A 444 -30.81 2.94 -1.67
CA ALA A 444 -31.38 1.67 -2.09
C ALA A 444 -32.58 1.28 -1.21
N ALA A 445 -32.45 1.41 0.10
CA ALA A 445 -33.57 1.16 1.05
C ALA A 445 -34.72 2.14 0.84
N LYS A 446 -34.44 3.46 0.66
CA LYS A 446 -35.47 4.48 0.44
C LYS A 446 -36.24 4.28 -0.86
N THR A 447 -35.61 3.78 -1.89
CA THR A 447 -36.22 3.49 -3.20
C THR A 447 -36.87 2.12 -3.27
N GLY A 448 -36.64 1.25 -2.29
CA GLY A 448 -37.10 -0.15 -2.31
C GLY A 448 -36.37 -1.03 -3.32
N ILE A 449 -35.24 -0.56 -3.88
CA ILE A 449 -34.44 -1.31 -4.84
C ILE A 449 -33.38 -2.12 -4.06
N ASP A 450 -33.20 -3.39 -4.44
CA ASP A 450 -32.13 -4.23 -3.85
C ASP A 450 -30.75 -3.53 -3.96
N ALA A 451 -29.94 -3.59 -2.91
CA ALA A 451 -28.68 -2.85 -2.81
C ALA A 451 -27.67 -3.19 -3.92
N LEU A 452 -27.62 -4.45 -4.38
CA LEU A 452 -26.81 -4.84 -5.54
C LEU A 452 -27.39 -4.26 -6.83
N GLN A 453 -28.71 -4.37 -7.02
CA GLN A 453 -29.39 -3.86 -8.22
C GLN A 453 -29.31 -2.33 -8.31
N PHE A 454 -29.37 -1.62 -7.18
CA PHE A 454 -29.20 -0.17 -7.12
C PHE A 454 -27.80 0.24 -7.61
N ARG A 455 -26.76 -0.49 -7.16
CA ARG A 455 -25.39 -0.28 -7.61
C ARG A 455 -25.20 -0.62 -9.10
N LEU A 456 -25.75 -1.74 -9.55
CA LEU A 456 -25.67 -2.17 -10.95
C LEU A 456 -26.36 -1.19 -11.90
N LYS A 457 -27.49 -0.63 -11.49
CA LYS A 457 -28.23 0.41 -12.26
C LYS A 457 -27.37 1.66 -12.45
N ASN A 458 -26.66 2.11 -11.42
CA ASN A 458 -25.91 3.35 -11.40
C ASN A 458 -24.40 3.18 -11.73
N ALA A 459 -23.92 1.94 -11.89
CA ALA A 459 -22.53 1.65 -12.22
C ALA A 459 -22.08 2.41 -13.47
N ILE A 460 -20.93 3.07 -13.37
CA ILE A 460 -20.34 3.76 -14.51
C ILE A 460 -20.01 2.76 -15.63
N ARG A 461 -20.19 3.17 -16.88
CA ARG A 461 -20.02 2.34 -18.08
C ARG A 461 -19.10 3.04 -19.08
N ALA A 462 -18.56 2.27 -20.02
CA ALA A 462 -17.82 2.84 -21.16
C ALA A 462 -18.70 3.87 -21.90
N GLY A 463 -18.07 4.98 -22.28
CA GLY A 463 -18.73 6.14 -22.91
C GLY A 463 -19.29 7.18 -21.93
N GLN A 464 -19.31 6.89 -20.63
CA GLN A 464 -19.76 7.85 -19.60
C GLN A 464 -18.58 8.66 -19.03
N ALA A 465 -18.92 9.89 -18.59
CA ALA A 465 -17.96 10.80 -17.97
C ALA A 465 -17.89 10.60 -16.46
N THR A 466 -16.69 10.58 -15.91
CA THR A 466 -16.41 10.55 -14.48
C THR A 466 -16.75 11.89 -13.78
N ALA A 467 -16.50 11.96 -12.48
CA ALA A 467 -16.56 13.18 -11.67
C ALA A 467 -15.72 14.33 -12.26
N THR A 468 -14.55 14.00 -12.84
CA THR A 468 -13.63 14.97 -13.45
C THR A 468 -13.88 15.24 -14.94
N GLY A 469 -15.02 14.79 -15.48
CA GLY A 469 -15.36 14.95 -16.90
C GLY A 469 -14.62 14.01 -17.85
N GLN A 470 -13.70 13.19 -17.35
CA GLN A 470 -13.01 12.18 -18.16
C GLN A 470 -13.99 11.12 -18.66
N VAL A 471 -14.08 10.95 -19.98
CA VAL A 471 -14.88 9.88 -20.60
C VAL A 471 -14.07 8.59 -20.61
N LEU A 472 -14.61 7.54 -19.98
CA LEU A 472 -13.99 6.21 -19.98
C LEU A 472 -14.34 5.49 -21.28
N SER A 473 -13.37 5.23 -22.13
CA SER A 473 -13.57 4.66 -23.47
C SER A 473 -13.52 3.13 -23.49
N ALA A 474 -12.81 2.51 -22.56
CA ALA A 474 -12.59 1.05 -22.49
C ALA A 474 -12.28 0.61 -21.06
N SER A 475 -12.30 -0.69 -20.83
CA SER A 475 -11.87 -1.33 -19.57
C SER A 475 -12.62 -0.79 -18.35
N VAL A 476 -13.96 -0.90 -18.37
CA VAL A 476 -14.87 -0.45 -17.31
C VAL A 476 -15.64 -1.65 -16.75
N GLY A 477 -14.94 -2.54 -16.07
CA GLY A 477 -15.47 -3.82 -15.58
C GLY A 477 -16.39 -3.75 -14.34
N MET A 478 -16.91 -2.58 -13.97
CA MET A 478 -17.70 -2.42 -12.73
C MET A 478 -18.98 -3.26 -12.75
N ALA A 479 -19.73 -3.22 -13.85
CA ALA A 479 -20.95 -4.02 -13.98
C ALA A 479 -20.66 -5.52 -13.90
N GLN A 480 -19.60 -5.99 -14.54
CA GLN A 480 -19.15 -7.40 -14.50
C GLN A 480 -18.78 -7.84 -13.07
N CYS A 481 -18.13 -6.96 -12.30
CA CYS A 481 -17.82 -7.22 -10.90
C CYS A 481 -19.09 -7.41 -10.05
N LEU A 482 -20.14 -6.62 -10.29
CA LEU A 482 -21.43 -6.75 -9.59
C LEU A 482 -22.21 -7.99 -10.05
N GLU A 483 -22.28 -8.23 -11.34
CA GLU A 483 -23.05 -9.35 -11.93
C GLU A 483 -22.54 -10.71 -11.45
N VAL A 484 -21.22 -10.90 -11.37
CA VAL A 484 -20.64 -12.17 -10.91
C VAL A 484 -20.95 -12.44 -9.42
N LEU A 485 -21.19 -11.41 -8.61
CA LEU A 485 -21.55 -11.54 -7.20
C LEU A 485 -23.05 -11.82 -6.97
N GLN A 486 -23.90 -11.63 -7.97
CA GLN A 486 -25.36 -11.75 -7.81
C GLN A 486 -25.83 -13.10 -7.23
N PRO A 487 -25.32 -14.27 -7.66
CA PRO A 487 -25.72 -15.55 -7.07
C PRO A 487 -25.39 -15.64 -5.57
N ALA A 488 -24.19 -15.24 -5.18
CA ALA A 488 -23.74 -15.24 -3.78
C ALA A 488 -24.54 -14.25 -2.94
N TRP A 489 -24.80 -13.06 -3.47
CA TRP A 489 -25.63 -12.02 -2.85
C TRP A 489 -27.03 -12.52 -2.55
N THR A 490 -27.72 -13.08 -3.55
CA THR A 490 -29.10 -13.55 -3.41
C THR A 490 -29.20 -14.71 -2.41
N SER A 491 -28.33 -15.70 -2.52
CA SER A 491 -28.31 -16.86 -1.61
C SER A 491 -27.92 -16.48 -0.18
N GLY A 492 -26.93 -15.59 -0.01
CA GLY A 492 -26.45 -15.12 1.29
C GLY A 492 -27.54 -14.31 2.04
N LYS A 493 -28.22 -13.38 1.36
CA LYS A 493 -29.35 -12.66 1.98
C LYS A 493 -30.44 -13.61 2.48
N ALA A 494 -30.89 -14.54 1.64
CA ALA A 494 -31.90 -15.51 2.03
C ALA A 494 -31.43 -16.41 3.19
N ALA A 495 -30.12 -16.74 3.27
CA ALA A 495 -29.56 -17.48 4.40
C ALA A 495 -29.54 -16.65 5.68
N CYS A 496 -29.15 -15.37 5.62
CA CYS A 496 -29.20 -14.45 6.75
C CYS A 496 -30.62 -14.27 7.29
N GLU A 497 -31.61 -14.08 6.42
CA GLU A 497 -33.03 -13.92 6.80
C GLU A 497 -33.54 -15.18 7.52
N ARG A 498 -33.30 -16.37 6.97
CA ARG A 498 -33.69 -17.64 7.61
C ARG A 498 -33.03 -17.81 8.98
N PHE A 499 -31.70 -17.53 9.07
CA PHE A 499 -30.98 -17.60 10.33
C PHE A 499 -31.56 -16.64 11.36
N ASN A 500 -31.84 -15.40 10.99
CA ASN A 500 -32.36 -14.37 11.88
C ASN A 500 -33.77 -14.73 12.40
N GLN A 501 -34.64 -15.31 11.56
CA GLN A 501 -35.95 -15.80 11.98
C GLN A 501 -35.82 -16.93 13.01
N GLN A 502 -34.93 -17.89 12.77
CA GLN A 502 -34.67 -18.98 13.72
C GLN A 502 -34.07 -18.48 15.03
N ALA A 503 -33.09 -17.56 14.94
CA ALA A 503 -32.45 -16.94 16.09
C ALA A 503 -33.44 -16.17 16.98
N LEU A 504 -34.41 -15.44 16.36
CA LEU A 504 -35.48 -14.74 17.09
C LEU A 504 -36.37 -15.73 17.83
N ILE A 505 -36.79 -16.81 17.18
CA ILE A 505 -37.66 -17.85 17.81
C ILE A 505 -36.89 -18.53 18.98
N ALA A 506 -35.58 -18.76 18.83
CA ALA A 506 -34.75 -19.36 19.85
C ALA A 506 -34.34 -18.39 20.99
N GLY A 507 -34.69 -17.11 20.92
CA GLY A 507 -34.24 -16.09 21.87
C GLY A 507 -32.71 -15.82 21.83
N SER A 508 -32.06 -16.13 20.70
CA SER A 508 -30.64 -15.93 20.51
C SER A 508 -30.32 -14.44 20.26
N ALA A 509 -29.18 -13.98 20.82
CA ALA A 509 -28.64 -12.66 20.59
C ALA A 509 -27.94 -12.52 19.21
N LEU A 510 -27.69 -13.62 18.51
CA LEU A 510 -26.96 -13.62 17.24
C LEU A 510 -27.86 -13.12 16.10
N ARG A 511 -27.29 -12.29 15.21
CA ARG A 511 -27.88 -11.84 13.96
C ARG A 511 -26.88 -11.96 12.82
N ARG A 512 -27.34 -12.33 11.62
CA ARG A 512 -26.51 -12.33 10.42
C ARG A 512 -26.91 -11.23 9.46
N GLY A 513 -25.93 -10.73 8.74
CA GLY A 513 -26.12 -9.72 7.71
C GLY A 513 -25.25 -9.98 6.49
N MET A 514 -25.76 -9.56 5.35
CA MET A 514 -25.07 -9.53 4.06
C MET A 514 -24.96 -8.08 3.60
N GLY A 515 -23.74 -7.61 3.32
CA GLY A 515 -23.47 -6.25 2.86
C GLY A 515 -22.68 -6.26 1.56
N ILE A 516 -22.89 -5.29 0.71
CA ILE A 516 -22.19 -5.13 -0.55
C ILE A 516 -21.62 -3.72 -0.65
N ALA A 517 -20.44 -3.61 -1.27
CA ALA A 517 -19.83 -2.34 -1.60
C ALA A 517 -19.05 -2.45 -2.91
N SER A 518 -18.98 -1.34 -3.62
CA SER A 518 -18.21 -1.20 -4.85
C SER A 518 -17.08 -0.21 -4.67
N MET A 519 -16.08 -0.28 -5.58
CA MET A 519 -14.97 0.67 -5.56
C MET A 519 -14.40 0.89 -6.94
N TRP A 520 -13.77 2.03 -7.12
CA TRP A 520 -12.84 2.31 -8.20
C TRP A 520 -11.56 2.95 -7.67
N TYR A 521 -10.49 2.82 -8.43
CA TYR A 521 -9.20 3.35 -8.03
C TYR A 521 -8.39 3.75 -9.26
N GLY A 522 -8.02 5.02 -9.36
CA GLY A 522 -7.17 5.52 -10.43
C GLY A 522 -5.76 4.93 -10.34
N ILE A 523 -5.32 4.25 -11.39
CA ILE A 523 -4.01 3.58 -11.45
C ILE A 523 -2.92 4.59 -11.75
N GLY A 524 -2.03 4.80 -10.77
CA GLY A 524 -0.94 5.79 -10.88
C GLY A 524 -1.12 7.00 -9.97
N ASN A 525 -0.22 7.96 -10.09
CA ASN A 525 -0.26 9.23 -9.36
C ASN A 525 -1.33 10.15 -9.95
N THR A 526 -2.02 10.91 -9.09
CA THR A 526 -3.04 11.87 -9.53
C THR A 526 -2.38 13.06 -10.26
N VAL A 527 -2.65 13.24 -11.56
CA VAL A 527 -2.21 14.38 -12.39
C VAL A 527 -0.70 14.65 -12.45
N ILE A 528 0.12 13.88 -11.77
CA ILE A 528 1.59 14.07 -11.76
C ILE A 528 2.20 13.12 -12.78
N ALA A 529 3.25 13.57 -13.49
CA ALA A 529 4.06 12.71 -14.36
C ALA A 529 4.48 11.43 -13.61
N ASN A 530 4.36 10.31 -14.27
CA ASN A 530 4.45 9.00 -13.62
C ASN A 530 5.26 8.01 -14.48
N PRO A 531 6.43 8.43 -15.00
CA PRO A 531 7.22 7.63 -15.91
C PRO A 531 7.84 6.40 -15.25
N SER A 532 8.21 5.46 -16.08
CA SER A 532 9.08 4.34 -15.74
C SER A 532 10.01 4.04 -16.90
N THR A 533 11.27 3.77 -16.59
CA THR A 533 12.26 3.28 -17.55
C THR A 533 12.80 1.94 -17.09
N MET A 534 12.99 1.03 -18.01
CA MET A 534 13.64 -0.25 -17.76
C MET A 534 14.58 -0.63 -18.89
N THR A 535 15.66 -1.31 -18.53
CA THR A 535 16.60 -1.90 -19.47
C THR A 535 16.63 -3.40 -19.27
N GLY A 536 16.53 -4.14 -20.37
CA GLY A 536 16.72 -5.59 -20.39
C GLY A 536 17.87 -5.97 -21.30
N ALA A 537 18.51 -7.10 -21.03
CA ALA A 537 19.68 -7.56 -21.77
C ALA A 537 19.63 -9.05 -22.06
N LEU A 538 20.38 -9.47 -23.10
CA LEU A 538 20.82 -10.83 -23.30
C LEU A 538 22.34 -10.87 -23.06
N ARG A 539 22.77 -11.77 -22.19
CA ARG A 539 24.17 -11.93 -21.82
C ARG A 539 24.90 -13.00 -22.64
N SER A 540 26.20 -12.88 -22.72
CA SER A 540 27.06 -13.83 -23.44
C SER A 540 26.97 -15.29 -22.94
N ASN A 541 26.54 -15.48 -21.68
CA ASN A 541 26.31 -16.80 -21.06
C ASN A 541 24.94 -17.40 -21.37
N GLY A 542 24.12 -16.76 -22.21
CA GLY A 542 22.78 -17.24 -22.57
C GLY A 542 21.70 -16.94 -21.54
N ARG A 543 21.94 -16.02 -20.61
CA ARG A 543 20.95 -15.56 -19.63
C ARG A 543 20.31 -14.26 -20.09
N LEU A 544 18.98 -14.14 -19.95
CA LEU A 544 18.30 -12.86 -19.95
C LEU A 544 18.60 -12.13 -18.64
N PHE A 545 18.70 -10.81 -18.69
CA PHE A 545 18.86 -10.00 -17.50
C PHE A 545 17.95 -8.79 -17.55
N LEU A 546 17.26 -8.50 -16.43
CA LEU A 546 16.40 -7.32 -16.30
C LEU A 546 16.99 -6.38 -15.22
N TYR A 547 17.30 -5.16 -15.62
CA TYR A 547 17.62 -4.05 -14.72
C TYR A 547 16.30 -3.44 -14.24
N ASN A 548 15.73 -4.05 -13.20
CA ASN A 548 14.37 -3.80 -12.73
C ASN A 548 14.35 -2.68 -11.67
N GLY A 549 14.05 -1.45 -12.06
CA GLY A 549 13.88 -0.35 -11.10
C GLY A 549 12.58 -0.41 -10.28
N ALA A 550 11.66 -1.33 -10.59
CA ALA A 550 10.38 -1.48 -9.88
C ALA A 550 10.55 -2.22 -8.55
N GLN A 551 10.72 -1.48 -7.46
CA GLN A 551 11.06 -2.03 -6.14
C GLN A 551 10.04 -3.08 -5.66
N GLU A 552 10.55 -4.24 -5.19
CA GLU A 552 9.79 -5.33 -4.58
C GLU A 552 9.54 -5.06 -3.09
N ILE A 553 8.29 -5.16 -2.66
CA ILE A 553 7.86 -4.97 -1.26
C ILE A 553 7.05 -6.16 -0.71
N GLY A 554 7.03 -7.26 -1.47
CA GLY A 554 6.20 -8.43 -1.23
C GLY A 554 5.06 -8.60 -2.25
N GLN A 555 4.75 -7.56 -3.05
CA GLN A 555 3.64 -7.56 -3.99
C GLN A 555 3.86 -8.42 -5.25
N GLY A 556 5.11 -8.73 -5.60
CA GLY A 556 5.44 -9.63 -6.70
C GLY A 556 5.99 -8.96 -7.96
N SER A 557 6.42 -7.70 -7.90
CA SER A 557 7.04 -7.02 -9.05
C SER A 557 8.28 -7.76 -9.56
N ALA A 558 9.07 -8.36 -8.66
CA ALA A 558 10.22 -9.19 -9.01
C ALA A 558 9.87 -10.50 -9.75
N THR A 559 8.60 -10.79 -9.96
CA THR A 559 8.14 -11.92 -10.79
C THR A 559 7.33 -11.42 -11.99
N VAL A 560 6.45 -10.45 -11.77
CA VAL A 560 5.55 -9.92 -12.81
C VAL A 560 6.31 -9.17 -13.90
N MET A 561 7.32 -8.34 -13.54
CA MET A 561 8.14 -7.66 -14.54
C MET A 561 8.93 -8.65 -15.42
N PRO A 562 9.62 -9.67 -14.85
CA PRO A 562 10.19 -10.78 -15.61
C PRO A 562 9.22 -11.50 -16.53
N GLN A 563 8.00 -11.83 -16.10
CA GLN A 563 7.00 -12.49 -16.95
C GLN A 563 6.68 -11.64 -18.19
N ILE A 564 6.44 -10.35 -17.99
CA ILE A 564 6.13 -9.39 -19.06
C ILE A 564 7.32 -9.24 -20.03
N PHE A 565 8.53 -9.07 -19.51
CA PHE A 565 9.74 -8.87 -20.30
C PHE A 565 10.09 -10.12 -21.11
N ALA A 566 10.09 -11.31 -20.48
CA ALA A 566 10.43 -12.56 -21.14
C ALA A 566 9.48 -12.88 -22.31
N ASP A 567 8.17 -12.65 -22.11
CA ASP A 567 7.18 -12.83 -23.19
C ASP A 567 7.39 -11.82 -24.33
N ALA A 568 7.77 -10.59 -24.02
CA ALA A 568 8.07 -9.59 -25.04
C ALA A 568 9.33 -9.93 -25.85
N VAL A 569 10.34 -10.52 -25.24
CA VAL A 569 11.51 -11.08 -25.94
C VAL A 569 11.13 -12.34 -26.74
N GLY A 570 10.21 -13.14 -26.20
CA GLY A 570 9.83 -14.44 -26.77
C GLY A 570 10.74 -15.59 -26.37
N LEU A 571 11.36 -15.49 -25.17
CA LEU A 571 12.24 -16.52 -24.58
C LEU A 571 11.67 -16.99 -23.23
N PRO A 572 12.05 -18.18 -22.74
CA PRO A 572 11.56 -18.68 -21.46
C PRO A 572 11.93 -17.77 -20.27
N VAL A 573 10.98 -17.50 -19.39
CA VAL A 573 11.21 -16.70 -18.16
C VAL A 573 12.21 -17.37 -17.20
N ALA A 574 12.39 -18.69 -17.27
CA ALA A 574 13.38 -19.43 -16.50
C ALA A 574 14.84 -19.04 -16.82
N LEU A 575 15.07 -18.40 -17.96
CA LEU A 575 16.40 -17.88 -18.35
C LEU A 575 16.71 -16.52 -17.71
N LEU A 576 15.81 -15.92 -16.96
CA LEU A 576 15.91 -14.54 -16.52
C LEU A 576 16.55 -14.41 -15.14
N ASP A 577 17.57 -13.57 -15.05
CA ASP A 577 18.14 -13.00 -13.82
C ASP A 577 17.80 -11.51 -13.74
N GLN A 578 17.86 -10.89 -12.57
CA GLN A 578 17.55 -9.47 -12.39
C GLN A 578 18.31 -8.83 -11.23
N VAL A 579 18.44 -7.51 -11.28
CA VAL A 579 18.75 -6.64 -10.15
C VAL A 579 17.55 -5.74 -9.90
N VAL A 580 17.23 -5.47 -8.64
CA VAL A 580 16.01 -4.71 -8.28
C VAL A 580 16.37 -3.46 -7.49
N GLY A 581 16.02 -2.29 -8.02
CA GLY A 581 16.04 -1.01 -7.32
C GLY A 581 17.40 -0.42 -6.95
N ASP A 582 18.52 -1.06 -7.31
CA ASP A 582 19.86 -0.53 -7.08
C ASP A 582 20.09 0.72 -7.94
N THR A 583 20.31 1.89 -7.32
CA THR A 583 20.32 3.19 -8.00
C THR A 583 21.56 3.46 -8.87
N ASP A 584 22.56 2.61 -8.81
CA ASP A 584 23.71 2.67 -9.72
C ASP A 584 23.53 1.73 -10.92
N LEU A 585 22.66 0.73 -10.82
CA LEU A 585 22.47 -0.30 -11.84
C LEU A 585 21.15 -0.17 -12.59
N THR A 586 20.09 0.34 -11.93
CA THR A 586 18.76 0.44 -12.51
C THR A 586 18.39 1.88 -12.84
N GLU A 587 17.64 2.06 -13.94
CA GLU A 587 17.02 3.34 -14.23
C GLU A 587 15.80 3.58 -13.32
N ASP A 588 15.35 4.83 -13.22
CA ASP A 588 14.17 5.18 -12.43
C ASP A 588 12.89 4.55 -13.03
N ALA A 589 12.32 3.61 -12.28
CA ALA A 589 11.02 3.02 -12.58
C ALA A 589 9.88 3.63 -11.73
N GLY A 590 10.17 4.73 -11.05
CA GLY A 590 9.25 5.41 -10.14
C GLY A 590 9.00 4.63 -8.84
N LYS A 591 8.12 5.17 -8.01
CA LYS A 591 7.83 4.63 -6.68
C LYS A 591 6.99 3.35 -6.74
N SER A 592 7.20 2.40 -5.82
CA SER A 592 6.30 1.26 -5.60
C SER A 592 5.09 1.70 -4.78
N SER A 593 4.14 2.38 -5.44
CA SER A 593 2.94 2.98 -4.87
C SER A 593 1.84 3.11 -5.91
N ALA A 594 0.65 3.59 -5.51
CA ALA A 594 -0.46 3.98 -6.39
C ALA A 594 -0.88 2.88 -7.39
N SER A 595 -0.63 1.62 -7.07
CA SER A 595 -0.89 0.44 -7.90
C SER A 595 -0.29 0.52 -9.31
N ARG A 596 0.75 1.37 -9.50
CA ARG A 596 1.29 1.73 -10.82
C ARG A 596 2.21 0.67 -11.44
N GLN A 597 2.85 -0.17 -10.64
CA GLN A 597 3.96 -0.99 -11.13
C GLN A 597 3.57 -1.90 -12.30
N THR A 598 2.50 -2.69 -12.19
CA THR A 598 2.08 -3.58 -13.30
C THR A 598 1.72 -2.79 -14.55
N PHE A 599 0.99 -1.68 -14.43
CA PHE A 599 0.55 -0.87 -15.57
C PHE A 599 1.69 -0.04 -16.17
N VAL A 600 2.42 0.70 -15.36
CA VAL A 600 3.44 1.66 -15.84
C VAL A 600 4.78 0.96 -16.08
N SER A 601 5.34 0.33 -15.04
CA SER A 601 6.63 -0.33 -15.15
C SER A 601 6.55 -1.62 -15.98
N GLY A 602 5.38 -2.29 -15.98
CA GLY A 602 5.12 -3.41 -16.88
C GLY A 602 5.15 -3.01 -18.36
N ASN A 603 4.65 -1.83 -18.73
CA ASN A 603 4.81 -1.33 -20.11
C ASN A 603 6.28 -1.01 -20.43
N ALA A 604 7.03 -0.40 -19.51
CA ALA A 604 8.47 -0.18 -19.69
C ALA A 604 9.22 -1.52 -19.89
N ALA A 605 8.91 -2.54 -19.08
CA ALA A 605 9.46 -3.88 -19.23
C ALA A 605 9.09 -4.52 -20.57
N ARG A 606 7.82 -4.38 -21.02
CA ARG A 606 7.36 -4.85 -22.33
C ARG A 606 8.14 -4.21 -23.46
N PHE A 607 8.22 -2.88 -23.47
CA PHE A 607 8.94 -2.14 -24.51
C PHE A 607 10.44 -2.44 -24.51
N ALA A 608 11.07 -2.65 -23.35
CA ALA A 608 12.45 -3.11 -23.27
C ALA A 608 12.63 -4.49 -23.90
N GLY A 609 11.69 -5.42 -23.68
CA GLY A 609 11.69 -6.73 -24.29
C GLY A 609 11.45 -6.69 -25.80
N GLU A 610 10.50 -5.88 -26.28
CA GLU A 610 10.22 -5.67 -27.69
C GLU A 610 11.42 -5.05 -28.42
N ASP A 611 12.09 -4.07 -27.81
CA ASP A 611 13.30 -3.46 -28.38
C ASP A 611 14.46 -4.46 -28.44
N LEU A 612 14.70 -5.23 -27.36
CA LEU A 612 15.71 -6.29 -27.37
C LEU A 612 15.41 -7.32 -28.46
N ARG A 613 14.15 -7.80 -28.56
CA ARG A 613 13.73 -8.74 -29.59
C ARG A 613 14.01 -8.21 -31.01
N ARG A 614 13.64 -6.97 -31.28
CA ARG A 614 13.90 -6.31 -32.58
C ARG A 614 15.38 -6.34 -32.93
N GLN A 615 16.27 -5.98 -32.00
CA GLN A 615 17.71 -6.01 -32.19
C GLN A 615 18.26 -7.42 -32.42
N LEU A 616 17.73 -8.43 -31.73
CA LEU A 616 18.13 -9.83 -31.92
C LEU A 616 17.73 -10.32 -33.31
N LEU A 617 16.51 -9.99 -33.80
CA LEU A 617 16.06 -10.36 -35.14
C LEU A 617 16.86 -9.68 -36.25
N GLU A 618 17.21 -8.40 -36.09
CA GLU A 618 18.09 -7.67 -37.00
C GLU A 618 19.47 -8.37 -37.13
N ARG A 619 20.04 -8.80 -36.00
CA ARG A 619 21.34 -9.53 -36.01
C ARG A 619 21.25 -10.94 -36.61
N LEU A 620 20.10 -11.58 -36.48
CA LEU A 620 19.83 -12.87 -37.14
C LEU A 620 19.48 -12.72 -38.63
N GLY A 621 19.22 -11.49 -39.12
CA GLY A 621 18.74 -11.23 -40.47
C GLY A 621 17.35 -11.79 -40.75
N LEU A 622 16.48 -11.86 -39.70
CA LEU A 622 15.13 -12.40 -39.78
C LEU A 622 14.09 -11.32 -39.56
N SER A 623 12.90 -11.48 -40.13
CA SER A 623 11.75 -10.61 -39.96
C SER A 623 10.58 -11.40 -39.38
N GLU A 624 9.73 -10.72 -38.54
CA GLU A 624 8.55 -11.37 -37.94
C GLU A 624 7.60 -11.96 -38.98
N PRO A 625 6.93 -13.08 -38.64
CA PRO A 625 6.92 -13.77 -37.34
C PRO A 625 8.11 -14.74 -37.19
N VAL A 626 8.81 -14.65 -36.06
CA VAL A 626 9.97 -15.49 -35.71
C VAL A 626 9.80 -16.15 -34.35
N ARG A 627 10.04 -17.46 -34.29
CA ARG A 627 10.20 -18.18 -33.02
C ARG A 627 11.66 -18.17 -32.60
N LEU A 628 11.95 -17.57 -31.46
CA LEU A 628 13.28 -17.61 -30.85
C LEU A 628 13.41 -18.80 -29.89
N SER A 629 14.59 -19.38 -29.86
CA SER A 629 15.00 -20.40 -28.89
C SER A 629 16.47 -20.21 -28.51
N LEU A 630 16.82 -20.61 -27.29
CA LEU A 630 18.18 -20.50 -26.76
C LEU A 630 18.62 -21.85 -26.20
N SER A 631 19.74 -22.36 -26.70
CA SER A 631 20.36 -23.60 -26.23
C SER A 631 21.81 -23.32 -25.82
N GLY A 632 22.08 -23.29 -24.50
CA GLY A 632 23.34 -22.81 -23.98
C GLY A 632 23.56 -21.34 -24.38
N THR A 633 24.59 -21.07 -25.18
CA THR A 633 24.92 -19.72 -25.68
C THR A 633 24.46 -19.51 -27.13
N VAL A 634 23.84 -20.49 -27.79
CA VAL A 634 23.39 -20.36 -29.17
C VAL A 634 21.93 -19.92 -29.23
N LEU A 635 21.72 -18.69 -29.67
CA LEU A 635 20.40 -18.14 -30.00
C LEU A 635 20.03 -18.57 -31.43
N THR A 636 18.86 -19.19 -31.60
CA THR A 636 18.32 -19.61 -32.89
C THR A 636 16.96 -18.94 -33.10
N GLY A 637 16.78 -18.33 -34.27
CA GLY A 637 15.52 -17.82 -34.79
C GLY A 637 15.04 -18.68 -35.94
N VAL A 638 13.74 -19.04 -35.94
CA VAL A 638 13.06 -19.78 -36.99
C VAL A 638 11.87 -18.98 -37.49
N ALA A 639 11.90 -18.62 -38.77
CA ALA A 639 10.81 -18.01 -39.51
C ALA A 639 10.33 -18.96 -40.60
N GLU A 640 9.22 -18.64 -41.30
CA GLU A 640 8.74 -19.42 -42.42
C GLU A 640 9.79 -19.45 -43.55
N GLY A 641 10.35 -20.63 -43.83
CA GLY A 641 11.37 -20.83 -44.86
C GLY A 641 12.78 -20.34 -44.53
N ALA A 642 13.04 -19.83 -43.31
CA ALA A 642 14.35 -19.31 -42.90
C ALA A 642 14.70 -19.69 -41.45
N GLN A 643 15.97 -20.03 -41.25
CA GLN A 643 16.53 -20.26 -39.90
C GLN A 643 17.91 -19.61 -39.82
N ALA A 644 18.16 -18.93 -38.72
CA ALA A 644 19.49 -18.37 -38.44
C ALA A 644 19.86 -18.61 -36.96
N SER A 645 21.17 -18.70 -36.72
CA SER A 645 21.71 -18.91 -35.36
C SER A 645 22.88 -17.98 -35.11
N LEU A 646 23.03 -17.58 -33.86
CA LEU A 646 24.07 -16.66 -33.37
C LEU A 646 24.64 -17.21 -32.07
N ASP A 647 25.96 -17.42 -32.01
CA ASP A 647 26.63 -17.77 -30.77
C ASP A 647 26.98 -16.48 -29.98
N LEU A 648 26.34 -16.33 -28.87
CA LEU A 648 26.46 -15.13 -28.01
C LEU A 648 27.88 -14.94 -27.46
N GLN A 649 28.69 -16.00 -27.35
CA GLN A 649 30.07 -15.90 -26.89
C GLN A 649 30.99 -15.20 -27.91
N THR A 650 30.61 -15.21 -29.17
CA THR A 650 31.36 -14.54 -30.24
C THR A 650 31.07 -13.05 -30.33
N MET A 651 30.09 -12.58 -29.59
CA MET A 651 29.65 -11.17 -29.60
C MET A 651 30.47 -10.33 -28.60
N THR A 652 30.74 -9.10 -28.98
CA THR A 652 31.37 -8.14 -28.05
C THR A 652 30.43 -7.73 -26.96
N ALA A 653 30.77 -7.97 -25.71
CA ALA A 653 30.00 -7.50 -24.57
C ALA A 653 30.15 -5.97 -24.40
N VAL A 654 29.06 -5.29 -24.13
CA VAL A 654 29.02 -3.84 -23.89
C VAL A 654 29.42 -3.54 -22.45
N ALA A 655 28.69 -4.13 -21.48
CA ALA A 655 28.95 -4.00 -20.04
C ALA A 655 28.41 -5.25 -19.32
N CYS A 656 28.95 -5.61 -18.17
CA CYS A 656 28.45 -6.70 -17.31
C CYS A 656 28.19 -8.04 -18.04
N GLY A 657 28.81 -8.26 -19.20
CA GLY A 657 28.57 -9.43 -20.04
C GLY A 657 27.33 -9.34 -20.97
N ASP A 658 26.71 -8.20 -21.05
CA ASP A 658 25.55 -7.93 -21.90
C ASP A 658 26.02 -7.81 -23.37
N VAL A 659 25.47 -8.63 -24.25
CA VAL A 659 25.79 -8.62 -25.70
C VAL A 659 24.71 -7.94 -26.54
N ALA A 660 23.51 -7.81 -26.00
CA ALA A 660 22.42 -7.03 -26.57
C ALA A 660 21.57 -6.44 -25.43
N THR A 661 21.14 -5.20 -25.61
CA THR A 661 20.30 -4.49 -24.62
C THR A 661 19.10 -3.84 -25.28
N GLY A 662 17.92 -3.94 -24.67
CA GLY A 662 16.72 -3.22 -25.09
C GLY A 662 16.28 -2.27 -23.99
N ARG A 663 15.79 -1.09 -24.37
CA ARG A 663 15.34 -0.05 -23.42
C ARG A 663 13.88 0.29 -23.67
N GLY A 664 13.10 0.35 -22.60
CA GLY A 664 11.69 0.71 -22.63
C GLY A 664 11.36 1.88 -21.71
N TYR A 665 10.52 2.77 -22.20
CA TYR A 665 10.00 3.92 -21.46
C TYR A 665 8.49 4.01 -21.62
N PHE A 666 7.80 4.29 -20.50
CA PHE A 666 6.37 4.57 -20.52
C PHE A 666 5.99 5.63 -19.49
N ASN A 667 5.18 6.60 -19.92
CA ASN A 667 4.52 7.56 -19.05
C ASN A 667 3.02 7.57 -19.40
N PRO A 668 2.12 7.25 -18.46
CA PRO A 668 0.68 7.21 -18.75
C PRO A 668 0.17 8.57 -19.23
N PRO A 669 -0.70 8.63 -20.25
CA PRO A 669 -1.30 9.87 -20.69
C PRO A 669 -2.29 10.41 -19.65
N THR A 670 -2.02 11.59 -19.12
CA THR A 670 -2.89 12.31 -18.18
C THR A 670 -3.03 13.77 -18.61
N VAL A 671 -4.12 14.43 -18.17
CA VAL A 671 -4.34 15.86 -18.37
C VAL A 671 -4.52 16.50 -16.99
N PRO A 672 -3.81 17.58 -16.69
CA PRO A 672 -3.97 18.30 -15.42
C PRO A 672 -5.44 18.67 -15.16
N LEU A 673 -5.81 18.70 -13.89
CA LEU A 673 -7.12 19.20 -13.47
C LEU A 673 -7.11 20.74 -13.47
N ASP A 674 -8.20 21.32 -13.93
CA ASP A 674 -8.45 22.76 -13.85
C ASP A 674 -8.89 23.20 -12.43
N ALA A 675 -9.29 24.46 -12.27
CA ALA A 675 -9.71 25.02 -10.98
C ALA A 675 -10.98 24.36 -10.40
N ASP A 676 -11.80 23.75 -11.24
CA ASP A 676 -12.98 22.99 -10.83
C ASP A 676 -12.73 21.48 -10.73
N GLY A 677 -11.48 21.06 -10.93
CA GLY A 677 -11.08 19.66 -10.85
C GLY A 677 -11.48 18.84 -12.07
N GLN A 678 -11.66 19.49 -13.23
CA GLN A 678 -11.99 18.84 -14.49
C GLN A 678 -10.72 18.54 -15.28
N GLY A 679 -10.61 17.31 -15.85
CA GLY A 679 -9.43 16.85 -16.60
C GLY A 679 -9.35 15.34 -16.66
N VAL A 680 -8.14 14.80 -16.95
CA VAL A 680 -7.88 13.35 -17.04
C VAL A 680 -6.81 12.97 -16.01
N PRO A 681 -7.19 12.73 -14.74
CA PRO A 681 -6.23 12.52 -13.66
C PRO A 681 -5.51 11.16 -13.73
N TYR A 682 -6.07 10.18 -14.42
CA TYR A 682 -5.51 8.84 -14.59
C TYR A 682 -5.77 8.29 -15.98
N ALA A 683 -4.83 7.50 -16.50
CA ALA A 683 -5.01 6.83 -17.79
C ALA A 683 -6.04 5.68 -17.70
N THR A 684 -6.13 5.01 -16.56
CA THR A 684 -7.07 3.90 -16.33
C THR A 684 -7.46 3.78 -14.86
N TYR A 685 -8.51 3.01 -14.60
CA TYR A 685 -9.04 2.72 -13.27
C TYR A 685 -9.21 1.21 -13.06
N GLY A 686 -8.87 0.74 -11.85
CA GLY A 686 -9.29 -0.57 -11.37
C GLY A 686 -10.68 -0.48 -10.74
N PHE A 687 -11.52 -1.48 -10.97
CA PHE A 687 -12.87 -1.60 -10.41
C PHE A 687 -12.98 -2.86 -9.55
N ALA A 688 -13.81 -2.80 -8.51
CA ALA A 688 -14.13 -3.99 -7.74
C ALA A 688 -15.49 -3.87 -7.04
N ALA A 689 -16.05 -5.02 -6.70
CA ALA A 689 -17.15 -5.15 -5.75
C ALA A 689 -16.84 -6.26 -4.76
N GLN A 690 -17.26 -6.07 -3.50
CA GLN A 690 -17.14 -7.11 -2.47
C GLN A 690 -18.46 -7.27 -1.75
N ALA A 691 -18.84 -8.52 -1.46
CA ALA A 691 -20.00 -8.86 -0.65
C ALA A 691 -19.50 -9.61 0.60
N ALA A 692 -19.88 -9.12 1.78
CA ALA A 692 -19.48 -9.67 3.07
C ALA A 692 -20.68 -10.27 3.80
N GLU A 693 -20.55 -11.51 4.28
CA GLU A 693 -21.48 -12.14 5.22
C GLU A 693 -20.88 -12.06 6.62
N ILE A 694 -21.65 -11.56 7.59
CA ILE A 694 -21.20 -11.43 8.98
C ILE A 694 -22.22 -12.01 9.95
N GLU A 695 -21.74 -12.32 11.16
CA GLU A 695 -22.54 -12.64 12.33
C GLU A 695 -22.23 -11.64 13.45
N VAL A 696 -23.26 -11.08 14.04
CA VAL A 696 -23.18 -10.07 15.12
C VAL A 696 -23.78 -10.64 16.38
N ASP A 697 -23.08 -10.58 17.49
CA ASP A 697 -23.65 -10.80 18.81
C ASP A 697 -24.20 -9.47 19.34
N MET A 698 -25.54 -9.35 19.37
CA MET A 698 -26.24 -8.15 19.82
C MET A 698 -26.01 -7.84 21.29
N ALA A 699 -25.65 -8.83 22.11
CA ALA A 699 -25.40 -8.65 23.54
C ALA A 699 -23.98 -8.15 23.83
N LEU A 700 -23.01 -8.60 23.05
CA LEU A 700 -21.58 -8.26 23.22
C LEU A 700 -21.11 -7.16 22.26
N GLY A 701 -21.81 -6.93 21.14
CA GLY A 701 -21.34 -6.04 20.08
C GLY A 701 -20.22 -6.63 19.20
N THR A 702 -19.88 -7.90 19.39
CA THR A 702 -18.82 -8.54 18.61
C THR A 702 -19.29 -8.91 17.21
N ILE A 703 -18.41 -8.79 16.23
CA ILE A 703 -18.67 -9.11 14.83
C ILE A 703 -17.71 -10.21 14.38
N LYS A 704 -18.25 -11.26 13.75
CA LYS A 704 -17.49 -12.28 13.05
C LYS A 704 -17.78 -12.21 11.58
N VAL A 705 -16.77 -12.01 10.74
CA VAL A 705 -16.92 -12.11 9.30
C VAL A 705 -16.92 -13.58 8.92
N LEU A 706 -17.99 -14.03 8.24
CA LEU A 706 -18.19 -15.43 7.91
C LEU A 706 -17.66 -15.79 6.52
N HIS A 707 -17.85 -14.88 5.54
CA HIS A 707 -17.37 -15.05 4.17
C HIS A 707 -17.25 -13.71 3.46
N ILE A 708 -16.29 -13.61 2.55
CA ILE A 708 -16.19 -12.48 1.62
C ILE A 708 -16.11 -13.01 0.19
N HIS A 709 -17.02 -12.55 -0.67
CA HIS A 709 -16.95 -12.70 -2.11
C HIS A 709 -16.36 -11.42 -2.71
N ALA A 710 -15.26 -11.51 -3.43
CA ALA A 710 -14.51 -10.38 -3.96
C ALA A 710 -14.33 -10.49 -5.47
N ALA A 711 -14.92 -9.58 -6.23
CA ALA A 711 -14.78 -9.47 -7.67
C ALA A 711 -13.91 -8.25 -8.00
N HIS A 712 -12.81 -8.47 -8.73
CA HIS A 712 -11.84 -7.43 -9.07
C HIS A 712 -11.53 -7.43 -10.56
N ASP A 713 -11.74 -6.29 -11.22
CA ASP A 713 -11.29 -6.06 -12.59
C ASP A 713 -9.80 -5.63 -12.58
N VAL A 714 -8.98 -6.51 -13.08
CA VAL A 714 -7.51 -6.37 -13.15
C VAL A 714 -7.02 -6.21 -14.60
N GLY A 715 -7.95 -6.00 -15.55
CA GLY A 715 -7.65 -6.09 -16.97
C GLY A 715 -7.28 -7.52 -17.34
N ARG A 716 -6.00 -7.80 -17.63
CA ARG A 716 -5.48 -9.16 -17.72
C ARG A 716 -4.62 -9.50 -16.51
N ALA A 717 -4.90 -10.60 -15.86
CA ALA A 717 -4.07 -11.10 -14.76
C ALA A 717 -2.73 -11.62 -15.30
N VAL A 718 -1.63 -10.90 -15.08
CA VAL A 718 -0.29 -11.35 -15.48
C VAL A 718 0.09 -12.62 -14.71
N ASN A 719 -0.21 -12.65 -13.41
CA ASN A 719 -0.04 -13.82 -12.56
C ASN A 719 -1.25 -13.99 -11.64
N PRO A 720 -2.22 -14.85 -12.00
CA PRO A 720 -3.46 -15.01 -11.23
C PRO A 720 -3.23 -15.37 -9.75
N THR A 721 -2.22 -16.19 -9.42
CA THR A 721 -1.92 -16.58 -8.04
C THR A 721 -1.49 -15.37 -7.20
N GLN A 722 -0.71 -14.46 -7.76
CA GLN A 722 -0.28 -13.24 -7.08
C GLN A 722 -1.40 -12.21 -6.97
N VAL A 723 -2.26 -12.10 -8.00
CA VAL A 723 -3.48 -11.27 -7.97
C VAL A 723 -4.39 -11.69 -6.81
N GLU A 724 -4.71 -12.99 -6.70
CA GLU A 724 -5.49 -13.54 -5.58
C GLU A 724 -4.83 -13.22 -4.23
N GLY A 725 -3.50 -13.37 -4.13
CA GLY A 725 -2.74 -13.05 -2.93
C GLY A 725 -2.83 -11.57 -2.54
N GLN A 726 -2.82 -10.65 -3.51
CA GLN A 726 -3.02 -9.23 -3.25
C GLN A 726 -4.44 -8.91 -2.77
N ILE A 727 -5.45 -9.59 -3.31
CA ILE A 727 -6.85 -9.44 -2.91
C ILE A 727 -7.02 -9.92 -1.46
N HIS A 728 -6.52 -11.11 -1.11
CA HIS A 728 -6.58 -11.64 0.26
C HIS A 728 -5.90 -10.68 1.27
N GLY A 729 -4.69 -10.20 0.93
CA GLY A 729 -3.96 -9.26 1.79
C GLY A 729 -4.64 -7.88 1.91
N GLY A 730 -5.33 -7.43 0.86
CA GLY A 730 -6.14 -6.20 0.90
C GLY A 730 -7.37 -6.36 1.80
N ILE A 731 -8.06 -7.48 1.70
CA ILE A 731 -9.22 -7.83 2.54
C ILE A 731 -8.81 -7.88 4.02
N ALA A 732 -7.66 -8.48 4.36
CA ALA A 732 -7.17 -8.49 5.74
C ALA A 732 -7.02 -7.06 6.32
N GLN A 733 -6.41 -6.16 5.58
CA GLN A 733 -6.26 -4.77 6.02
C GLN A 733 -7.60 -4.00 6.03
N GLY A 734 -8.50 -4.31 5.11
CA GLY A 734 -9.86 -3.73 5.08
C GLY A 734 -10.73 -4.21 6.24
N LEU A 735 -10.58 -5.48 6.65
CA LEU A 735 -11.21 -6.04 7.84
C LEU A 735 -10.68 -5.35 9.11
N GLY A 736 -9.36 -5.20 9.22
CA GLY A 736 -8.74 -4.48 10.32
C GLY A 736 -9.23 -3.04 10.42
N LEU A 737 -9.26 -2.30 9.30
CA LEU A 737 -9.82 -0.95 9.24
C LEU A 737 -11.28 -0.90 9.71
N ALA A 738 -12.09 -1.89 9.32
CA ALA A 738 -13.51 -1.92 9.68
C ALA A 738 -13.75 -2.16 11.16
N LEU A 739 -12.98 -3.06 11.81
CA LEU A 739 -13.38 -3.69 13.06
C LEU A 739 -12.43 -3.50 14.24
N MET A 740 -11.11 -3.24 14.02
CA MET A 740 -10.16 -3.34 15.14
C MET A 740 -8.97 -2.38 15.12
N GLU A 741 -8.52 -1.91 13.96
CA GLU A 741 -7.27 -1.15 13.86
C GLU A 741 -7.48 0.32 14.19
N GLU A 742 -6.90 0.75 15.31
CA GLU A 742 -6.91 2.14 15.76
C GLU A 742 -5.58 2.49 16.44
N TYR A 743 -4.79 3.38 15.82
CA TYR A 743 -3.57 3.88 16.41
C TYR A 743 -3.88 5.10 17.30
N ILE A 744 -3.56 4.99 18.59
CA ILE A 744 -3.70 6.04 19.59
C ILE A 744 -2.30 6.35 20.12
N SER A 745 -1.80 7.54 19.83
CA SER A 745 -0.46 8.00 20.23
C SER A 745 -0.26 7.86 21.74
N GLY A 746 0.84 7.23 22.14
CA GLY A 746 1.18 6.99 23.54
C GLY A 746 0.43 5.84 24.21
N ARG A 747 -0.44 5.13 23.48
CA ARG A 747 -1.18 3.99 24.00
C ARG A 747 -0.98 2.72 23.16
N THR A 748 -1.12 2.81 21.83
CA THR A 748 -1.03 1.64 20.95
C THR A 748 0.31 1.63 20.20
N ASP A 749 1.41 1.78 20.94
CA ASP A 749 2.76 1.93 20.37
C ASP A 749 3.44 0.57 20.05
N ASN A 750 2.72 -0.54 20.14
CA ASN A 750 3.21 -1.88 19.78
C ASN A 750 2.06 -2.82 19.38
N LEU A 751 2.39 -4.03 18.89
CA LEU A 751 1.40 -5.02 18.43
C LEU A 751 0.68 -5.79 19.55
N HIS A 752 0.92 -5.49 20.83
CA HIS A 752 0.10 -5.99 21.93
C HIS A 752 -1.18 -5.17 22.09
N ASP A 753 -1.07 -3.86 21.86
CA ASP A 753 -2.17 -2.92 22.04
C ASP A 753 -2.81 -2.50 20.72
N TYR A 754 -2.02 -2.47 19.64
CA TYR A 754 -2.51 -2.27 18.27
C TYR A 754 -2.83 -3.63 17.64
N LEU A 755 -4.11 -3.92 17.51
CA LEU A 755 -4.57 -5.20 16.99
C LEU A 755 -4.58 -5.20 15.46
N ILE A 756 -4.00 -6.24 14.85
CA ILE A 756 -4.13 -6.57 13.42
C ILE A 756 -4.80 -7.93 13.25
N PRO A 757 -5.51 -8.20 12.15
CA PRO A 757 -6.12 -9.49 11.90
C PRO A 757 -5.12 -10.65 11.96
N THR A 758 -5.48 -11.69 12.70
CA THR A 758 -4.74 -12.96 12.81
C THR A 758 -5.27 -14.00 11.81
N ALA A 759 -4.69 -15.19 11.78
CA ALA A 759 -5.18 -16.28 10.96
C ALA A 759 -6.64 -16.65 11.28
N GLY A 760 -7.02 -16.58 12.57
CA GLY A 760 -8.38 -16.88 13.04
C GLY A 760 -9.43 -15.85 12.69
N ASP A 761 -9.03 -14.59 12.43
CA ASP A 761 -9.96 -13.51 12.08
C ASP A 761 -10.31 -13.50 10.58
N MET A 762 -9.48 -14.16 9.76
CA MET A 762 -9.67 -14.16 8.30
C MET A 762 -10.71 -15.19 7.87
N PRO A 763 -11.82 -14.73 7.27
CA PRO A 763 -12.86 -15.61 6.75
C PRO A 763 -12.38 -16.34 5.49
N PRO A 764 -13.10 -17.39 5.05
CA PRO A 764 -13.04 -17.85 3.66
C PRO A 764 -13.29 -16.70 2.70
N VAL A 765 -12.52 -16.65 1.61
CA VAL A 765 -12.62 -15.64 0.57
C VAL A 765 -12.77 -16.30 -0.79
N THR A 766 -13.85 -15.98 -1.50
CA THR A 766 -14.04 -16.39 -2.90
C THR A 766 -13.64 -15.23 -3.81
N VAL A 767 -12.57 -15.41 -4.59
CA VAL A 767 -12.06 -14.40 -5.51
C VAL A 767 -12.57 -14.66 -6.93
N HIS A 768 -13.13 -13.61 -7.55
CA HIS A 768 -13.50 -13.57 -8.95
C HIS A 768 -12.60 -12.56 -9.67
N ILE A 769 -11.71 -13.03 -10.52
CA ILE A 769 -10.85 -12.18 -11.35
C ILE A 769 -11.65 -11.82 -12.62
N ILE A 770 -11.92 -10.54 -12.81
CA ILE A 770 -12.53 -9.98 -14.02
C ILE A 770 -11.42 -9.44 -14.91
N GLU A 771 -11.41 -9.87 -16.17
CA GLU A 771 -10.40 -9.49 -17.17
C GLU A 771 -11.00 -8.60 -18.26
N ASP A 772 -11.41 -7.37 -17.88
CA ASP A 772 -11.79 -6.34 -18.85
C ASP A 772 -10.53 -5.60 -19.31
N ARG A 773 -9.96 -6.07 -20.43
CA ARG A 773 -8.60 -5.72 -20.89
C ARG A 773 -8.44 -4.22 -21.12
N GLU A 774 -7.35 -3.68 -20.55
CA GLU A 774 -6.95 -2.28 -20.71
C GLU A 774 -6.07 -2.11 -21.97
N PRO A 775 -6.50 -1.40 -23.00
CA PRO A 775 -5.73 -1.26 -24.23
C PRO A 775 -4.33 -0.64 -24.02
N LEU A 776 -4.19 0.26 -23.05
CA LEU A 776 -2.91 0.89 -22.70
C LEU A 776 -2.04 0.03 -21.77
N GLY A 777 -2.59 -1.04 -21.18
CA GLY A 777 -1.88 -1.89 -20.24
C GLY A 777 -0.96 -2.92 -20.92
N PRO A 778 0.13 -3.35 -20.26
CA PRO A 778 0.97 -4.40 -20.80
C PRO A 778 0.14 -5.69 -20.90
N TYR A 779 -0.02 -6.19 -22.12
CA TYR A 779 -0.90 -7.34 -22.44
C TYR A 779 -2.36 -7.16 -21.96
N GLY A 780 -2.80 -5.96 -21.66
CA GLY A 780 -4.15 -5.65 -21.17
C GLY A 780 -4.28 -5.56 -19.65
N ALA A 781 -3.18 -5.56 -18.90
CA ALA A 781 -3.20 -5.58 -17.43
C ALA A 781 -3.43 -4.20 -16.80
N LYS A 782 -4.03 -4.20 -15.61
CA LYS A 782 -4.14 -3.07 -14.67
C LYS A 782 -3.41 -3.36 -13.37
N GLY A 783 -3.37 -2.38 -12.45
CA GLY A 783 -2.91 -2.58 -11.08
C GLY A 783 -4.00 -3.09 -10.14
N VAL A 784 -3.65 -3.87 -9.10
CA VAL A 784 -4.59 -4.45 -8.13
C VAL A 784 -4.20 -4.20 -6.67
N GLY A 785 -2.99 -3.67 -6.42
CA GLY A 785 -2.43 -3.59 -5.07
C GLY A 785 -3.34 -2.86 -4.07
N GLU A 786 -3.77 -1.67 -4.38
CA GLU A 786 -4.62 -0.82 -3.52
C GLU A 786 -6.12 -1.05 -3.72
N PRO A 787 -6.64 -1.29 -4.93
CA PRO A 787 -8.03 -1.67 -5.13
C PRO A 787 -8.52 -2.77 -4.19
N ALA A 788 -7.69 -3.74 -3.89
CA ALA A 788 -8.03 -4.91 -3.08
C ALA A 788 -8.57 -4.61 -1.67
N LEU A 789 -8.20 -3.45 -1.08
CA LEU A 789 -8.59 -3.06 0.28
C LEU A 789 -9.91 -2.26 0.31
N VAL A 790 -10.20 -1.47 -0.73
CA VAL A 790 -11.13 -0.33 -0.64
C VAL A 790 -12.56 -0.72 -0.32
N ALA A 791 -13.10 -1.76 -0.95
CA ALA A 791 -14.50 -2.17 -0.77
C ALA A 791 -14.76 -3.00 0.50
N THR A 792 -13.72 -3.49 1.20
CA THR A 792 -13.89 -4.45 2.30
C THR A 792 -14.58 -3.82 3.51
N ALA A 793 -14.05 -2.69 3.99
CA ALA A 793 -14.64 -2.03 5.16
C ALA A 793 -16.10 -1.61 4.91
N PRO A 794 -16.45 -0.91 3.83
CA PRO A 794 -17.86 -0.56 3.59
C PRO A 794 -18.78 -1.78 3.40
N ALA A 795 -18.32 -2.89 2.80
CA ALA A 795 -19.11 -4.10 2.69
C ALA A 795 -19.44 -4.70 4.07
N ILE A 796 -18.46 -4.77 4.99
CA ILE A 796 -18.65 -5.24 6.36
C ILE A 796 -19.58 -4.31 7.13
N LEU A 797 -19.45 -2.98 7.00
CA LEU A 797 -20.30 -2.00 7.68
C LEU A 797 -21.73 -2.01 7.16
N ASN A 798 -21.94 -2.23 5.86
CA ASN A 798 -23.28 -2.44 5.28
C ASN A 798 -23.89 -3.76 5.73
N ALA A 799 -23.09 -4.83 5.90
CA ALA A 799 -23.56 -6.07 6.49
C ALA A 799 -23.99 -5.90 7.97
N LEU A 800 -23.24 -5.09 8.74
CA LEU A 800 -23.62 -4.73 10.11
C LEU A 800 -24.99 -4.02 10.15
N HIS A 801 -25.18 -3.05 9.27
CA HIS A 801 -26.49 -2.38 9.14
C HIS A 801 -27.62 -3.35 8.77
N HIS A 802 -27.38 -4.25 7.81
CA HIS A 802 -28.37 -5.27 7.41
C HIS A 802 -28.70 -6.24 8.55
N ALA A 803 -27.70 -6.61 9.39
CA ALA A 803 -27.93 -7.51 10.53
C ALA A 803 -28.69 -6.86 11.67
N THR A 804 -28.49 -5.58 11.94
CA THR A 804 -28.82 -4.92 13.21
C THR A 804 -29.73 -3.69 13.07
N GLY A 805 -29.82 -3.12 11.88
CA GLY A 805 -30.49 -1.84 11.62
C GLY A 805 -29.70 -0.61 12.08
N ILE A 806 -28.52 -0.77 12.68
CA ILE A 806 -27.70 0.34 13.19
C ILE A 806 -26.56 0.69 12.24
N ARG A 807 -26.09 1.94 12.29
CA ARG A 807 -24.86 2.38 11.65
C ARG A 807 -23.88 2.91 12.69
N VAL A 808 -22.67 2.33 12.72
CA VAL A 808 -21.54 2.85 13.49
C VAL A 808 -20.83 3.89 12.63
N LYS A 809 -20.73 5.12 13.12
CA LYS A 809 -20.22 6.27 12.35
C LYS A 809 -18.76 6.62 12.68
N THR A 810 -18.20 6.02 13.71
CA THR A 810 -16.79 6.13 14.09
C THR A 810 -16.12 4.78 13.85
N ILE A 811 -15.17 4.74 12.94
CA ILE A 811 -14.49 3.54 12.46
C ILE A 811 -13.08 3.47 13.07
N PRO A 812 -12.69 2.30 13.60
CA PRO A 812 -13.28 0.95 13.48
C PRO A 812 -14.56 0.76 14.30
N ALA A 813 -15.44 -0.14 13.84
CA ALA A 813 -16.65 -0.57 14.54
C ALA A 813 -16.28 -1.61 15.63
N THR A 814 -15.60 -1.15 16.67
CA THR A 814 -15.17 -1.99 17.81
C THR A 814 -16.38 -2.50 18.60
N PRO A 815 -16.25 -3.61 19.35
CA PRO A 815 -17.37 -4.20 20.08
C PRO A 815 -18.12 -3.22 21.00
N ASP A 816 -17.40 -2.34 21.68
CA ASP A 816 -17.95 -1.30 22.55
C ASP A 816 -18.77 -0.25 21.76
N ARG A 817 -18.26 0.22 20.60
CA ARG A 817 -18.96 1.15 19.71
C ARG A 817 -20.21 0.51 19.11
N VAL A 818 -20.14 -0.74 18.69
CA VAL A 818 -21.30 -1.50 18.18
C VAL A 818 -22.32 -1.68 19.29
N ARG A 819 -21.91 -2.13 20.47
CA ARG A 819 -22.80 -2.34 21.61
C ARG A 819 -23.48 -1.04 22.06
N LEU A 820 -22.73 0.05 22.13
CA LEU A 820 -23.27 1.37 22.47
C LEU A 820 -24.34 1.81 21.46
N ALA A 821 -24.08 1.66 20.15
CA ALA A 821 -25.03 2.00 19.10
C ALA A 821 -26.32 1.16 19.18
N ILE A 822 -26.21 -0.13 19.50
CA ILE A 822 -27.36 -1.02 19.73
C ILE A 822 -28.20 -0.52 20.91
N LEU A 823 -27.57 -0.18 22.03
CA LEU A 823 -28.24 0.32 23.24
C LEU A 823 -28.95 1.66 23.00
N GLN A 824 -28.30 2.58 22.29
CA GLN A 824 -28.88 3.87 21.91
C GLN A 824 -30.11 3.70 21.02
N ALA A 825 -30.05 2.81 20.02
CA ALA A 825 -31.19 2.50 19.16
C ALA A 825 -32.36 1.84 19.93
N ALA A 826 -32.09 1.08 20.97
CA ALA A 826 -33.09 0.46 21.84
C ALA A 826 -33.70 1.44 22.87
N GLY A 827 -33.27 2.71 22.91
CA GLY A 827 -33.80 3.73 23.84
C GLY A 827 -33.33 3.57 25.30
N SER A 828 -32.28 2.76 25.54
CA SER A 828 -31.72 2.57 26.87
C SER A 828 -30.64 3.64 27.12
N ASP A 829 -30.95 4.61 28.00
CA ASP A 829 -30.05 5.65 28.47
C ASP A 829 -28.97 5.01 29.38
N THR A 830 -27.83 4.66 28.80
CA THR A 830 -26.71 4.10 29.57
C THR A 830 -25.84 5.26 30.10
N GLY A 831 -26.15 5.94 31.08
CA GLY A 831 -25.42 7.09 31.70
C GLY A 831 -23.87 7.05 31.76
N VAL A 832 -23.24 6.61 30.69
CA VAL A 832 -21.79 6.67 30.44
C VAL A 832 -21.53 7.93 29.61
N ALA A 833 -21.07 8.97 30.26
CA ALA A 833 -20.62 10.19 29.63
C ALA A 833 -19.50 9.88 28.63
N SER A 834 -19.63 10.44 27.43
CA SER A 834 -18.71 10.38 26.30
C SER A 834 -17.32 10.94 26.61
#